data_49b1a0654ffb2bcf17436c398360ddb7
#
_entry.id   49b1a0654ffb2bcf17436c398360ddb7
#
_cell.length_a   1.000
_cell.length_b   1.000
_cell.length_c   1.000
_cell.angle_alpha   90.00
_cell.angle_beta   90.00
_cell.angle_gamma   90.00
#
_symmetry.space_group_name_H-M   'P 1'
#
loop_
_entity.id
_entity.type
_entity.pdbx_description
1 polymer ?
#
loop_
_entity_poly.entity_id
_entity_poly.type
_entity_poly.pdbx_seq_one_letter_code
_entity_poly.pdbx_strand_id
1 'polypeptide(L)'
;MGSLSLSDVPLQYPSFRRDESVVDNYHGVPVPDPYRWLEDPDAEEVKEFVKKQVELTDSVLKKCETREKLHEKLTKFYDYPKYGAPFREGDKYFYFHNTGLQPQKVLYMQDSLDGEAEVLLDPNGLSEDGTVALSTYAVSEDAKYLAYALXXXXXXXXXXXXXXXXXXSLIRCHGLNFRVLVGQMTVKVSSTAVIQLQIVNKGRLCCIIWSQVLAQSGKEGENLDAGTETNANLDHQLYYHFLGTDQSEDILCWETPDNPQYTLGASVTEDGKFVLLYINEGCDPVNKFYYCDLSTLPGGIKGCKENKRLPFIKLIDNFEAMYHAIANDDTVFTFLTNKNAPRYKLVRVDLKEPNTWTEVIPQSESDVLDTAVAVNGSQIVCDLESGVPDLKIFREIVVPGFDQTEFHVTQVFVPSKDGTKIPMFVVAKKDIVLDGSHPCLLYGYGGFNISLTPYFSVSRTVLMRHLGLVFCLANIRGGGEYGEEWHKDGSLAKKQNCFDDFISCGEYLISLGYTQSKKLAIEGGSNGGTLVGACNNQRPDLFGCVLAHVGVMDMLRFHKFTIGHAWTSDYGCSDKEEEFQWLIKYSPLHNVRRPWEQSNDISRQYPPTLLLTADHDDRVVPLHTLKLLATMQYVLCTSLENSPQTNPILGRIDCKAGHGAGRPTQKVIDEWADSYSFMAKAVGATWID
;
A
#
# COMPACT_ATOMS: atom_id res chain seq x y z
N MET A 1 15.98 37.22 -10.36
CA MET A 1 15.98 35.76 -10.47
C MET A 1 14.63 35.28 -9.98
N GLY A 2 13.74 35.04 -10.93
CA GLY A 2 12.33 34.85 -10.60
C GLY A 2 12.02 33.54 -9.90
N SER A 3 11.46 33.61 -8.70
CA SER A 3 10.68 32.52 -8.21
C SER A 3 9.55 32.33 -9.21
N LEU A 4 9.39 31.11 -9.71
CA LEU A 4 8.21 30.76 -10.49
C LEU A 4 7.03 30.78 -9.53
N SER A 5 6.41 31.96 -9.41
CA SER A 5 5.17 32.06 -8.64
C SER A 5 4.10 31.20 -9.32
N LEU A 6 3.61 30.20 -8.65
CA LEU A 6 2.48 29.40 -9.12
C LEU A 6 1.19 30.22 -9.16
N SER A 7 1.24 31.45 -8.60
CA SER A 7 0.18 32.46 -8.73
C SER A 7 0.80 33.82 -8.73
N ASP A 8 0.29 34.72 -9.56
CA ASP A 8 0.73 36.12 -9.61
C ASP A 8 0.29 36.92 -8.38
N VAL A 9 -0.53 36.33 -7.53
CA VAL A 9 -1.02 36.88 -6.28
C VAL A 9 -0.70 35.93 -5.15
N PRO A 10 -0.23 36.41 -3.99
CA PRO A 10 0.03 35.51 -2.84
C PRO A 10 -1.19 34.69 -2.50
N LEU A 11 -0.98 33.39 -2.27
CA LEU A 11 -2.06 32.48 -1.91
C LEU A 11 -2.66 32.86 -0.56
N GLN A 12 -3.98 32.87 -0.50
CA GLN A 12 -4.71 33.14 0.72
C GLN A 12 -5.02 31.80 1.41
N TYR A 13 -4.17 31.41 2.34
CA TYR A 13 -4.36 30.16 3.10
C TYR A 13 -5.49 30.33 4.10
N PRO A 14 -6.37 29.33 4.23
CA PRO A 14 -7.42 29.39 5.24
C PRO A 14 -6.81 29.34 6.64
N SER A 15 -7.40 30.12 7.57
CA SER A 15 -6.97 30.13 8.97
C SER A 15 -7.84 29.20 9.78
N PHE A 16 -7.23 28.40 10.63
CA PHE A 16 -7.93 27.44 11.50
C PHE A 16 -7.44 27.57 12.94
N ARG A 17 -8.27 27.15 13.88
CA ARG A 17 -7.91 27.24 15.28
C ARG A 17 -6.69 26.35 15.61
N ARG A 18 -5.91 26.83 16.55
CA ARG A 18 -4.82 26.07 17.15
C ARG A 18 -5.12 25.94 18.63
N ASP A 19 -5.06 24.72 19.16
CA ASP A 19 -5.28 24.49 20.58
C ASP A 19 -3.93 24.28 21.27
N GLU A 20 -3.38 25.40 21.75
CA GLU A 20 -2.05 25.40 22.39
C GLU A 20 -2.05 24.70 23.76
N SER A 21 -3.22 24.32 24.29
CA SER A 21 -3.31 23.60 25.56
C SER A 21 -3.03 22.09 25.39
N VAL A 22 -3.09 21.59 24.14
CA VAL A 22 -2.85 20.15 23.86
C VAL A 22 -1.35 19.91 23.78
N VAL A 23 -0.80 19.32 24.83
CA VAL A 23 0.64 19.01 24.93
C VAL A 23 0.77 17.61 25.50
N ASP A 24 1.37 16.71 24.74
CA ASP A 24 1.71 15.37 25.23
C ASP A 24 3.07 15.40 25.93
N ASN A 25 3.23 14.55 26.92
CA ASN A 25 4.51 14.40 27.61
C ASN A 25 5.13 13.04 27.23
N TYR A 26 6.19 13.06 26.46
CA TYR A 26 6.94 11.85 26.10
C TYR A 26 8.21 11.78 26.94
N HIS A 27 8.18 10.97 28.02
CA HIS A 27 9.36 10.70 28.85
C HIS A 27 9.99 11.99 29.39
N GLY A 28 9.14 12.95 29.81
CA GLY A 28 9.59 14.24 30.33
C GLY A 28 9.75 15.33 29.27
N VAL A 29 9.58 15.01 27.98
CA VAL A 29 9.65 15.98 26.88
C VAL A 29 8.23 16.42 26.49
N PRO A 30 7.86 17.69 26.70
CA PRO A 30 6.55 18.20 26.26
C PRO A 30 6.55 18.40 24.74
N VAL A 31 5.55 17.83 24.07
CA VAL A 31 5.40 17.93 22.61
C VAL A 31 4.01 18.50 22.31
N PRO A 32 3.90 19.75 21.83
CA PRO A 32 2.60 20.34 21.46
C PRO A 32 1.97 19.63 20.26
N ASP A 33 0.64 19.51 20.30
CA ASP A 33 -0.14 18.98 19.19
C ASP A 33 -1.38 19.87 18.97
N PRO A 34 -1.18 21.10 18.52
CA PRO A 34 -2.27 22.08 18.46
C PRO A 34 -3.35 21.76 17.44
N TYR A 35 -3.11 20.78 16.58
CA TYR A 35 -4.06 20.33 15.57
C TYR A 35 -4.61 18.92 15.88
N ARG A 36 -4.59 18.49 17.15
CA ARG A 36 -5.14 17.21 17.61
C ARG A 36 -6.59 17.01 17.16
N TRP A 37 -7.35 18.10 17.08
CA TRP A 37 -8.76 18.07 16.64
C TRP A 37 -8.95 17.53 15.24
N LEU A 38 -7.92 17.52 14.38
CA LEU A 38 -7.97 16.92 13.05
C LEU A 38 -7.98 15.39 13.08
N GLU A 39 -7.87 14.78 14.25
CA GLU A 39 -7.92 13.32 14.41
C GLU A 39 -9.35 12.75 14.38
N ASP A 40 -10.37 13.60 14.49
CA ASP A 40 -11.79 13.18 14.46
C ASP A 40 -12.39 13.50 13.09
N PRO A 41 -12.40 12.53 12.14
CA PRO A 41 -12.89 12.79 10.78
C PRO A 41 -14.37 13.13 10.71
N ASP A 42 -15.16 12.77 11.72
CA ASP A 42 -16.61 13.03 11.76
C ASP A 42 -16.94 14.44 12.24
N ALA A 43 -15.97 15.14 12.83
CA ALA A 43 -16.19 16.50 13.34
C ALA A 43 -16.44 17.50 12.21
N GLU A 44 -17.45 18.36 12.39
CA GLU A 44 -17.80 19.36 11.38
C GLU A 44 -16.64 20.32 11.07
N GLU A 45 -15.81 20.64 12.08
CA GLU A 45 -14.65 21.51 11.84
C GLU A 45 -13.58 20.83 10.95
N VAL A 46 -13.48 19.50 11.00
CA VAL A 46 -12.57 18.74 10.12
C VAL A 46 -13.11 18.73 8.68
N LYS A 47 -14.42 18.51 8.53
CA LYS A 47 -15.09 18.57 7.22
C LYS A 47 -14.92 19.95 6.59
N GLU A 48 -15.05 21.02 7.38
CA GLU A 48 -14.85 22.40 6.88
C GLU A 48 -13.38 22.64 6.54
N PHE A 49 -12.43 22.09 7.31
CA PHE A 49 -10.99 22.13 6.99
C PHE A 49 -10.75 21.50 5.61
N VAL A 50 -11.22 20.25 5.43
CA VAL A 50 -11.07 19.50 4.18
C VAL A 50 -11.64 20.30 3.00
N LYS A 51 -12.86 20.80 3.15
CA LYS A 51 -13.54 21.58 2.11
C LYS A 51 -12.71 22.79 1.67
N LYS A 52 -12.23 23.58 2.63
CA LYS A 52 -11.43 24.79 2.33
C LYS A 52 -10.08 24.45 1.68
N GLN A 53 -9.46 23.33 2.10
CA GLN A 53 -8.20 22.89 1.51
C GLN A 53 -8.41 22.43 0.05
N VAL A 54 -9.50 21.70 -0.21
CA VAL A 54 -9.88 21.28 -1.57
C VAL A 54 -10.10 22.50 -2.46
N GLU A 55 -10.89 23.49 -1.98
CA GLU A 55 -11.16 24.73 -2.72
C GLU A 55 -9.87 25.50 -3.05
N LEU A 56 -8.95 25.60 -2.09
CA LEU A 56 -7.67 26.27 -2.30
C LEU A 56 -6.85 25.52 -3.36
N THR A 57 -6.71 24.21 -3.21
CA THR A 57 -5.90 23.37 -4.11
C THR A 57 -6.46 23.42 -5.52
N ASP A 58 -7.77 23.27 -5.70
CA ASP A 58 -8.43 23.38 -7.00
C ASP A 58 -8.16 24.73 -7.67
N SER A 59 -8.17 25.82 -6.90
CA SER A 59 -7.93 27.17 -7.44
C SER A 59 -6.53 27.32 -8.04
N VAL A 60 -5.56 26.55 -7.52
CA VAL A 60 -4.18 26.52 -8.03
C VAL A 60 -4.05 25.54 -9.20
N LEU A 61 -4.58 24.31 -9.05
CA LEU A 61 -4.45 23.27 -10.08
C LEU A 61 -5.12 23.68 -11.40
N LYS A 62 -6.26 24.36 -11.34
CA LYS A 62 -6.95 24.89 -12.53
C LYS A 62 -6.10 25.88 -13.34
N LYS A 63 -5.09 26.47 -12.73
CA LYS A 63 -4.16 27.41 -13.40
C LYS A 63 -2.90 26.72 -13.94
N CYS A 64 -2.77 25.41 -13.76
CA CYS A 64 -1.64 24.65 -14.30
C CYS A 64 -1.88 24.36 -15.77
N GLU A 65 -1.17 25.06 -16.65
CA GLU A 65 -1.38 25.06 -18.11
C GLU A 65 -1.27 23.67 -18.74
N THR A 66 -0.48 22.80 -18.15
CA THR A 66 -0.25 21.45 -18.67
C THR A 66 -1.35 20.46 -18.24
N ARG A 67 -2.24 20.84 -17.31
CA ARG A 67 -3.20 19.90 -16.69
C ARG A 67 -4.11 19.22 -17.72
N GLU A 68 -4.74 20.02 -18.56
CA GLU A 68 -5.67 19.48 -19.57
C GLU A 68 -4.94 18.61 -20.60
N LYS A 69 -3.75 19.04 -21.03
CA LYS A 69 -2.92 18.25 -21.95
C LYS A 69 -2.50 16.92 -21.33
N LEU A 70 -2.07 16.94 -20.05
CA LEU A 70 -1.72 15.73 -19.33
C LEU A 70 -2.93 14.81 -19.20
N HIS A 71 -4.07 15.36 -18.80
CA HIS A 71 -5.30 14.60 -18.65
C HIS A 71 -5.68 13.91 -19.97
N GLU A 72 -5.67 14.65 -21.08
CA GLU A 72 -5.97 14.09 -22.41
C GLU A 72 -4.99 12.96 -22.78
N LYS A 73 -3.69 13.20 -22.63
CA LYS A 73 -2.68 12.20 -22.99
C LYS A 73 -2.72 10.97 -22.09
N LEU A 74 -2.88 11.19 -20.78
CA LEU A 74 -3.02 10.07 -19.81
C LEU A 74 -4.25 9.23 -20.15
N THR A 75 -5.38 9.86 -20.42
CA THR A 75 -6.61 9.16 -20.81
C THR A 75 -6.37 8.33 -22.09
N LYS A 76 -5.79 8.95 -23.11
CA LYS A 76 -5.54 8.29 -24.39
C LYS A 76 -4.57 7.11 -24.25
N PHE A 77 -3.47 7.30 -23.50
CA PHE A 77 -2.48 6.24 -23.31
C PHE A 77 -2.95 5.15 -22.35
N TYR A 78 -3.91 5.46 -21.48
CA TYR A 78 -4.48 4.49 -20.55
C TYR A 78 -5.60 3.66 -21.18
N ASP A 79 -6.09 4.09 -22.36
CA ASP A 79 -7.19 3.43 -23.08
C ASP A 79 -6.67 2.28 -23.93
N TYR A 80 -6.24 1.20 -23.25
CA TYR A 80 -5.84 -0.05 -23.91
C TYR A 80 -6.38 -1.23 -23.09
N PRO A 81 -6.63 -2.36 -23.73
CA PRO A 81 -7.14 -3.53 -23.00
C PRO A 81 -6.09 -4.09 -22.04
N LYS A 82 -6.46 -4.18 -20.77
CA LYS A 82 -5.60 -4.67 -19.69
C LYS A 82 -6.09 -6.04 -19.23
N TYR A 83 -5.16 -6.99 -19.13
CA TYR A 83 -5.44 -8.36 -18.76
C TYR A 83 -4.59 -8.75 -17.56
N GLY A 84 -5.23 -9.40 -16.57
CA GLY A 84 -4.49 -10.13 -15.54
C GLY A 84 -4.10 -11.50 -16.07
N ALA A 85 -3.08 -12.11 -15.48
CA ALA A 85 -2.71 -13.48 -15.78
C ALA A 85 -3.89 -14.42 -15.45
N PRO A 86 -4.21 -15.38 -16.32
CA PRO A 86 -5.27 -16.32 -15.99
C PRO A 86 -4.83 -17.29 -14.89
N PHE A 87 -5.79 -17.66 -14.05
CA PHE A 87 -5.59 -18.71 -13.04
C PHE A 87 -6.63 -19.81 -13.27
N ARG A 88 -6.34 -21.01 -12.79
CA ARG A 88 -7.21 -22.18 -13.02
C ARG A 88 -7.74 -22.69 -11.71
N GLU A 89 -9.04 -22.99 -11.69
CA GLU A 89 -9.69 -23.76 -10.64
C GLU A 89 -10.55 -24.84 -11.30
N GLY A 90 -10.37 -26.06 -10.89
CA GLY A 90 -11.04 -27.21 -11.50
C GLY A 90 -10.74 -27.32 -13.00
N ASP A 91 -11.79 -27.30 -13.78
CA ASP A 91 -11.72 -27.36 -15.24
C ASP A 91 -11.93 -26.01 -15.92
N LYS A 92 -11.91 -24.90 -15.14
CA LYS A 92 -12.17 -23.54 -15.63
C LYS A 92 -10.96 -22.66 -15.48
N TYR A 93 -10.90 -21.63 -16.34
CA TYR A 93 -9.90 -20.56 -16.29
C TYR A 93 -10.58 -19.24 -15.97
N PHE A 94 -9.93 -18.43 -15.16
CA PHE A 94 -10.43 -17.14 -14.68
C PHE A 94 -9.38 -16.06 -14.93
N TYR A 95 -9.82 -14.84 -15.27
CA TYR A 95 -8.90 -13.72 -15.41
C TYR A 95 -9.64 -12.40 -15.28
N PHE A 96 -8.90 -11.38 -14.91
CA PHE A 96 -9.39 -10.01 -14.85
C PHE A 96 -9.09 -9.29 -16.16
N HIS A 97 -10.06 -8.52 -16.62
CA HIS A 97 -9.91 -7.75 -17.85
C HIS A 97 -10.61 -6.40 -17.69
N ASN A 98 -9.98 -5.38 -18.26
CA ASN A 98 -10.53 -4.03 -18.40
C ASN A 98 -10.35 -3.65 -19.87
N THR A 99 -11.42 -3.25 -20.53
CA THR A 99 -11.40 -2.94 -21.99
C THR A 99 -10.59 -1.67 -22.31
N GLY A 100 -10.31 -0.84 -21.31
CA GLY A 100 -9.55 0.40 -21.46
C GLY A 100 -9.85 1.36 -20.31
N LEU A 101 -10.97 2.05 -20.37
CA LEU A 101 -11.33 3.10 -19.42
C LEU A 101 -12.47 2.72 -18.47
N GLN A 102 -12.84 1.43 -18.41
CA GLN A 102 -13.85 1.01 -17.42
C GLN A 102 -13.37 1.40 -16.01
N PRO A 103 -14.29 1.86 -15.14
CA PRO A 103 -13.90 2.21 -13.77
C PRO A 103 -13.18 1.07 -13.04
N GLN A 104 -13.69 -0.16 -13.17
CA GLN A 104 -13.18 -1.34 -12.47
C GLN A 104 -12.85 -2.48 -13.45
N LYS A 105 -11.97 -3.39 -13.03
CA LYS A 105 -11.71 -4.64 -13.77
C LYS A 105 -12.88 -5.59 -13.62
N VAL A 106 -13.16 -6.34 -14.68
CA VAL A 106 -14.23 -7.33 -14.74
C VAL A 106 -13.62 -8.72 -14.62
N LEU A 107 -14.21 -9.60 -13.84
CA LEU A 107 -13.79 -11.00 -13.72
C LEU A 107 -14.52 -11.84 -14.77
N TYR A 108 -13.73 -12.53 -15.58
CA TYR A 108 -14.20 -13.44 -16.64
C TYR A 108 -13.88 -14.89 -16.29
N MET A 109 -14.64 -15.80 -16.91
CA MET A 109 -14.46 -17.25 -16.81
C MET A 109 -14.49 -17.84 -18.22
N GLN A 110 -13.72 -18.91 -18.45
CA GLN A 110 -13.74 -19.63 -19.72
C GLN A 110 -13.35 -21.11 -19.49
N ASP A 111 -13.81 -21.97 -20.43
CA ASP A 111 -13.59 -23.42 -20.34
C ASP A 111 -12.19 -23.85 -20.76
N SER A 112 -11.51 -23.05 -21.54
CA SER A 112 -10.12 -23.29 -21.97
C SER A 112 -9.45 -21.95 -22.22
N LEU A 113 -8.13 -21.94 -22.28
CA LEU A 113 -7.35 -20.70 -22.48
C LEU A 113 -7.70 -19.97 -23.78
N ASP A 114 -8.17 -20.73 -24.80
CA ASP A 114 -8.58 -20.17 -26.09
C ASP A 114 -10.13 -20.18 -26.24
N GLY A 115 -10.85 -20.50 -25.17
CA GLY A 115 -12.32 -20.62 -25.19
C GLY A 115 -13.03 -19.27 -25.16
N GLU A 116 -14.32 -19.31 -25.45
CA GLU A 116 -15.17 -18.13 -25.34
C GLU A 116 -15.30 -17.72 -23.87
N ALA A 117 -15.06 -16.44 -23.59
CA ALA A 117 -15.08 -15.92 -22.23
C ALA A 117 -16.47 -15.41 -21.83
N GLU A 118 -16.90 -15.75 -20.64
CA GLU A 118 -18.16 -15.26 -20.05
C GLU A 118 -17.84 -14.29 -18.91
N VAL A 119 -18.65 -13.24 -18.76
CA VAL A 119 -18.54 -12.33 -17.61
C VAL A 119 -19.05 -13.06 -16.37
N LEU A 120 -18.19 -13.24 -15.37
CA LEU A 120 -18.59 -13.83 -14.10
C LEU A 120 -18.98 -12.77 -13.08
N LEU A 121 -18.23 -11.66 -13.01
CA LEU A 121 -18.55 -10.56 -12.09
C LEU A 121 -18.11 -9.24 -12.70
N ASP A 122 -19.05 -8.31 -12.87
CA ASP A 122 -18.79 -6.96 -13.37
C ASP A 122 -19.14 -5.93 -12.29
N PRO A 123 -18.15 -5.35 -11.60
CA PRO A 123 -18.43 -4.31 -10.60
C PRO A 123 -18.96 -2.99 -11.19
N ASN A 124 -18.73 -2.74 -12.48
CA ASN A 124 -19.06 -1.45 -13.11
C ASN A 124 -20.57 -1.15 -13.11
N GLY A 125 -21.41 -2.19 -13.04
CA GLY A 125 -22.85 -2.01 -12.95
C GLY A 125 -23.40 -1.85 -11.53
N LEU A 126 -22.52 -1.83 -10.52
CA LEU A 126 -22.94 -1.85 -9.10
C LEU A 126 -23.02 -0.47 -8.47
N SER A 127 -22.44 0.55 -9.09
CA SER A 127 -22.58 1.96 -8.67
C SER A 127 -22.48 2.89 -9.87
N GLU A 128 -23.18 4.02 -9.79
CA GLU A 128 -23.19 5.01 -10.87
C GLU A 128 -21.84 5.70 -11.05
N ASP A 129 -21.11 5.87 -9.96
CA ASP A 129 -19.81 6.57 -9.94
C ASP A 129 -18.61 5.63 -10.07
N GLY A 130 -18.84 4.30 -10.21
CA GLY A 130 -17.78 3.33 -10.36
C GLY A 130 -16.94 3.06 -9.10
N THR A 131 -17.39 3.56 -7.93
CA THR A 131 -16.62 3.42 -6.69
C THR A 131 -16.77 2.05 -6.03
N VAL A 132 -17.75 1.24 -6.45
CA VAL A 132 -17.86 -0.13 -5.95
C VAL A 132 -16.83 -1.00 -6.68
N ALA A 133 -15.90 -1.56 -5.92
CA ALA A 133 -14.80 -2.36 -6.43
C ALA A 133 -14.80 -3.76 -5.81
N LEU A 134 -14.22 -4.71 -6.50
CA LEU A 134 -13.97 -6.05 -5.93
C LEU A 134 -12.78 -5.93 -4.98
N SER A 135 -13.01 -6.23 -3.71
CA SER A 135 -11.99 -6.15 -2.66
C SER A 135 -11.20 -7.46 -2.55
N THR A 136 -11.90 -8.55 -2.32
CA THR A 136 -11.29 -9.88 -2.25
C THR A 136 -12.24 -10.91 -2.85
N TYR A 137 -11.68 -12.03 -3.26
CA TYR A 137 -12.47 -13.11 -3.85
C TYR A 137 -11.75 -14.45 -3.63
N ALA A 138 -12.54 -15.52 -3.75
CA ALA A 138 -12.03 -16.88 -3.78
C ALA A 138 -12.95 -17.72 -4.66
N VAL A 139 -12.35 -18.57 -5.49
CA VAL A 139 -13.07 -19.56 -6.30
C VAL A 139 -12.81 -20.92 -5.66
N SER A 140 -13.84 -21.77 -5.61
CA SER A 140 -13.67 -23.14 -5.08
C SER A 140 -12.88 -23.99 -6.05
N GLU A 141 -12.12 -24.96 -5.51
CA GLU A 141 -11.27 -25.89 -6.29
C GLU A 141 -12.02 -26.62 -7.40
N ASP A 142 -13.30 -26.88 -7.21
CA ASP A 142 -14.13 -27.52 -8.25
C ASP A 142 -14.80 -26.51 -9.18
N ALA A 143 -14.44 -25.24 -9.07
CA ALA A 143 -14.95 -24.14 -9.87
C ALA A 143 -16.47 -23.96 -9.82
N LYS A 144 -17.13 -24.43 -8.74
CA LYS A 144 -18.61 -24.32 -8.62
C LYS A 144 -19.09 -23.11 -7.84
N TYR A 145 -18.20 -22.49 -7.05
CA TYR A 145 -18.56 -21.39 -6.14
C TYR A 145 -17.57 -20.25 -6.27
N LEU A 146 -18.11 -19.05 -6.25
CA LEU A 146 -17.33 -17.80 -6.12
C LEU A 146 -17.78 -17.09 -4.86
N ALA A 147 -16.89 -16.89 -3.91
CA ALA A 147 -17.10 -15.95 -2.79
C ALA A 147 -16.37 -14.66 -3.11
N TYR A 148 -17.00 -13.51 -2.82
CA TYR A 148 -16.36 -12.22 -3.08
C TYR A 148 -16.85 -11.16 -2.10
N ALA A 149 -16.01 -10.17 -1.86
CA ALA A 149 -16.35 -8.98 -1.06
C ALA A 149 -16.18 -7.74 -1.93
N LEU A 150 -17.11 -6.79 -1.73
CA LEU A 150 -17.09 -5.54 -2.47
C LEU A 150 -16.69 -4.42 -1.52
N UNK A 151 -15.94 -3.60 -2.00
CA UNK A 151 -15.57 -2.45 -1.28
C UNK A 151 -16.42 -1.37 -1.82
N UNK A 152 -16.94 -0.82 -1.35
CA UNK A 152 -17.60 0.33 -1.78
C UNK A 152 -16.65 1.38 -1.48
N UNK A 153 -16.20 1.96 -2.14
CA UNK A 153 -15.27 2.96 -2.01
C UNK A 153 -15.69 4.04 -1.12
N UNK A 154 -16.61 3.92 -0.88
CA UNK A 154 -17.06 4.71 0.07
C UNK A 154 -16.80 4.14 1.40
N UNK A 155 -16.61 3.24 1.34
CA UNK A 155 -16.32 2.53 2.44
C UNK A 155 -15.14 1.70 2.15
N UNK A 156 -14.43 2.16 2.10
CA UNK A 156 -13.37 1.45 1.90
C UNK A 156 -13.18 0.52 2.87
N UNK A 157 -13.84 0.47 3.38
CA UNK A 157 -13.76 -0.36 4.30
C UNK A 157 -13.18 -1.56 3.87
N UNK A 158 -12.33 -1.46 4.13
CA UNK A 158 -11.78 -2.40 3.88
C UNK A 158 -12.47 -3.37 3.55
N UNK A 159 -12.56 -3.58 2.82
CA UNK A 159 -12.87 -4.01 2.59
C UNK A 159 -13.12 -4.68 2.76
N UNK A 160 -13.03 -5.44 3.49
CA UNK A 160 -13.29 -5.82 3.56
C UNK A 160 -14.03 -5.98 3.70
N UNK A 161 -14.92 -6.12 3.70
CA UNK A 161 -15.47 -6.14 3.71
C UNK A 161 -15.89 -5.98 3.91
N UNK A 162 -16.10 -5.15 4.35
CA UNK A 162 -16.45 -4.91 4.47
C UNK A 162 -17.04 -4.75 4.49
N UNK A 163 -17.95 -4.93 4.52
CA UNK A 163 -18.43 -4.70 4.51
C UNK A 163 -18.83 -4.23 4.82
N UNK A 164 -18.49 -3.43 4.90
CA UNK A 164 -18.89 -2.68 5.32
C UNK A 164 -20.08 -2.73 5.56
N UNK A 165 -20.27 -2.82 6.23
CA UNK A 165 -21.27 -2.82 6.62
C UNK A 165 -22.20 -2.36 5.92
N UNK A 166 -22.09 -1.79 5.53
CA UNK A 166 -23.06 -1.36 4.92
C UNK A 166 -23.29 -2.06 3.84
N UNK A 167 -22.72 -2.38 3.64
CA UNK A 167 -22.95 -2.95 2.62
C UNK A 167 -23.32 -4.22 2.90
N UNK A 168 -24.05 -4.30 3.10
CA UNK A 168 -24.31 -5.39 3.05
C UNK A 168 -23.47 -6.09 2.33
N SER A 169 -22.80 -6.79 2.64
CA SER A 169 -22.04 -7.69 1.86
C SER A 169 -23.02 -8.63 1.14
N LEU A 170 -23.42 -8.18 0.04
CA LEU A 170 -24.16 -9.05 -0.87
C LEU A 170 -23.14 -10.02 -1.44
N ILE A 171 -23.12 -11.21 -0.91
CA ILE A 171 -22.53 -12.34 -1.64
C ILE A 171 -23.55 -12.69 -2.71
N ARG A 172 -23.40 -12.11 -3.88
CA ARG A 172 -24.18 -12.52 -5.06
C ARG A 172 -23.31 -13.42 -5.92
N CYS A 173 -23.83 -14.54 -6.27
CA CYS A 173 -23.24 -15.39 -7.29
C CYS A 173 -24.12 -15.34 -8.54
N HIS A 174 -23.49 -15.07 -9.67
CA HIS A 174 -24.16 -15.15 -10.98
C HIS A 174 -23.44 -16.20 -11.83
N GLY A 175 -24.20 -17.06 -12.45
CA GLY A 175 -23.63 -17.96 -13.44
C GLY A 175 -24.50 -19.13 -13.80
N LEU A 176 -24.40 -19.57 -15.04
CA LEU A 176 -25.03 -20.75 -15.58
C LEU A 176 -24.32 -22.00 -15.01
N ASN A 177 -25.07 -22.81 -14.26
CA ASN A 177 -24.59 -24.01 -13.58
C ASN A 177 -23.71 -23.81 -12.34
N PHE A 178 -23.42 -22.57 -11.96
CA PHE A 178 -22.95 -22.28 -10.62
C PHE A 178 -24.16 -22.25 -9.69
N ARG A 179 -24.16 -23.05 -8.64
CA ARG A 179 -25.17 -22.91 -7.60
C ARG A 179 -24.87 -21.67 -6.79
N VAL A 180 -25.75 -20.71 -6.97
CA VAL A 180 -25.74 -19.47 -6.21
C VAL A 180 -26.00 -19.80 -4.74
N LEU A 181 -25.02 -19.61 -3.92
CA LEU A 181 -25.26 -19.62 -2.48
C LEU A 181 -25.65 -18.19 -2.08
N VAL A 182 -26.94 -17.93 -2.20
CA VAL A 182 -27.52 -16.69 -1.66
C VAL A 182 -27.70 -16.92 -0.16
N GLY A 183 -26.64 -16.72 0.58
CA GLY A 183 -26.76 -16.43 1.99
C GLY A 183 -26.58 -14.93 2.13
N GLN A 184 -27.57 -14.24 2.64
CA GLN A 184 -27.33 -12.92 3.16
C GLN A 184 -26.42 -13.08 4.39
N MET A 185 -25.14 -13.09 4.13
CA MET A 185 -24.20 -12.91 5.21
C MET A 185 -24.17 -11.43 5.51
N THR A 186 -25.13 -10.97 6.29
CA THR A 186 -25.06 -9.65 6.88
C THR A 186 -24.12 -9.79 8.07
N VAL A 187 -22.83 -9.73 7.79
CA VAL A 187 -21.85 -9.60 8.85
C VAL A 187 -22.07 -8.19 9.42
N LYS A 188 -22.75 -8.11 10.53
CA LYS A 188 -22.79 -6.89 11.32
C LYS A 188 -21.40 -6.75 11.93
N VAL A 189 -20.49 -6.24 11.14
CA VAL A 189 -19.18 -5.88 11.64
C VAL A 189 -19.29 -4.44 12.11
N SER A 190 -19.22 -4.27 13.40
CA SER A 190 -19.23 -2.95 14.04
C SER A 190 -17.88 -2.24 13.85
N SER A 191 -17.02 -2.65 12.90
CA SER A 191 -15.72 -2.01 12.64
C SER A 191 -14.88 -2.80 11.65
N THR A 192 -13.76 -2.27 11.27
CA THR A 192 -12.81 -2.73 10.25
C THR A 192 -12.52 -4.24 10.34
N ALA A 193 -13.20 -5.03 9.52
CA ALA A 193 -12.90 -6.46 9.42
C ALA A 193 -11.93 -6.70 8.26
N VAL A 194 -10.82 -7.32 8.54
CA VAL A 194 -9.98 -7.89 7.48
C VAL A 194 -10.55 -9.27 7.19
N ILE A 195 -11.21 -9.41 6.07
CA ILE A 195 -11.77 -10.69 5.66
C ILE A 195 -10.78 -11.36 4.71
N GLN A 196 -10.17 -12.43 5.19
CA GLN A 196 -9.45 -13.33 4.32
C GLN A 196 -10.44 -14.46 3.97
N LEU A 197 -10.85 -14.50 2.71
CA LEU A 197 -11.80 -15.49 2.24
C LEU A 197 -11.06 -16.66 1.63
N GLN A 198 -11.35 -17.87 2.11
CA GLN A 198 -10.98 -19.10 1.42
C GLN A 198 -12.20 -20.02 1.40
N ILE A 199 -12.47 -20.58 0.23
CA ILE A 199 -13.54 -21.56 0.09
C ILE A 199 -12.93 -22.96 0.27
N VAL A 200 -13.39 -23.65 1.29
CA VAL A 200 -12.99 -25.04 1.53
C VAL A 200 -14.10 -25.94 0.97
N ASN A 201 -13.79 -26.72 -0.05
CA ASN A 201 -14.76 -27.64 -0.62
C ASN A 201 -14.27 -29.07 -0.46
N LYS A 202 -14.84 -29.80 0.48
CA LYS A 202 -14.61 -31.24 0.61
C LYS A 202 -15.94 -31.98 0.63
N GLY A 203 -16.28 -32.57 -0.52
CA GLY A 203 -17.55 -33.26 -0.69
C GLY A 203 -18.73 -32.33 -0.91
N ARG A 204 -19.76 -32.39 -0.07
CA ARG A 204 -21.00 -31.60 -0.23
C ARG A 204 -21.04 -30.30 0.60
N LEU A 205 -19.96 -29.97 1.29
CA LEU A 205 -19.93 -28.82 2.20
C LEU A 205 -18.99 -27.74 1.65
N CYS A 206 -19.56 -26.61 1.34
CA CYS A 206 -18.80 -25.41 0.98
C CYS A 206 -18.76 -24.50 2.22
N CYS A 207 -17.59 -24.03 2.58
CA CYS A 207 -17.37 -23.27 3.81
C CYS A 207 -16.41 -22.10 3.55
N ILE A 208 -16.47 -21.12 4.41
CA ILE A 208 -15.61 -19.94 4.32
C ILE A 208 -14.83 -19.82 5.63
N ILE A 209 -13.52 -19.70 5.53
CA ILE A 209 -12.69 -19.27 6.66
C ILE A 209 -12.59 -17.76 6.57
N TRP A 210 -12.91 -17.06 7.66
CA TRP A 210 -12.84 -15.62 7.70
C TRP A 210 -12.27 -15.14 9.03
N SER A 211 -11.65 -13.99 9.02
CA SER A 211 -11.09 -13.40 10.22
C SER A 211 -11.67 -12.00 10.44
N GLN A 212 -11.78 -11.63 11.69
CA GLN A 212 -12.27 -10.30 12.06
C GLN A 212 -11.38 -9.69 13.12
N VAL A 213 -11.31 -8.38 13.11
CA VAL A 213 -10.68 -7.57 14.14
C VAL A 213 -11.79 -6.94 14.97
N LEU A 214 -11.66 -6.99 16.29
CA LEU A 214 -12.61 -6.33 17.17
C LEU A 214 -12.11 -4.92 17.42
N ALA A 215 -12.75 -3.92 16.84
CA ALA A 215 -12.47 -2.55 17.20
C ALA A 215 -13.12 -2.23 18.54
N GLN A 216 -12.40 -1.55 19.39
CA GLN A 216 -12.97 -1.00 20.62
C GLN A 216 -13.87 0.17 20.23
N SER A 217 -15.12 -0.13 19.91
CA SER A 217 -16.06 0.90 19.49
C SER A 217 -16.65 1.65 20.70
N GLY A 218 -16.41 2.92 20.73
CA GLY A 218 -17.04 3.80 21.71
C GLY A 218 -18.39 4.38 21.29
N LYS A 219 -18.83 4.11 20.06
CA LYS A 219 -20.08 4.71 19.54
C LYS A 219 -20.89 3.69 18.75
N GLU A 220 -22.03 3.30 19.30
CA GLU A 220 -23.08 2.60 18.53
C GLU A 220 -24.00 3.64 17.89
N GLY A 221 -24.03 3.69 16.57
CA GLY A 221 -24.90 4.61 15.85
C GLY A 221 -25.28 4.07 14.48
N GLU A 222 -26.52 4.29 14.08
CA GLU A 222 -27.11 3.76 12.84
C GLU A 222 -26.59 4.45 11.57
N ASN A 223 -25.76 5.51 11.69
CA ASN A 223 -25.34 6.34 10.54
C ASN A 223 -23.83 6.65 10.56
N LEU A 224 -22.98 5.69 10.91
CA LEU A 224 -21.54 5.89 10.82
C LEU A 224 -21.10 5.76 9.35
N ASP A 225 -20.27 6.70 8.91
CA ASP A 225 -19.68 6.68 7.57
C ASP A 225 -18.54 5.63 7.57
N ALA A 226 -18.79 4.51 6.93
CA ALA A 226 -17.84 3.39 6.96
C ALA A 226 -16.54 3.75 6.22
N GLY A 227 -15.39 3.47 6.86
CA GLY A 227 -14.07 3.76 6.33
C GLY A 227 -13.43 5.00 6.92
N THR A 228 -14.13 5.69 7.83
CA THR A 228 -13.56 6.83 8.57
C THR A 228 -13.10 6.44 9.98
N GLU A 229 -13.24 5.16 10.35
CA GLU A 229 -12.85 4.67 11.67
C GLU A 229 -11.35 4.86 11.91
N THR A 230 -11.00 5.41 13.06
CA THR A 230 -9.59 5.66 13.41
C THR A 230 -9.11 4.80 14.60
N ASN A 231 -10.00 4.06 15.25
CA ASN A 231 -9.64 3.23 16.41
C ASN A 231 -8.70 2.08 16.03
N ALA A 232 -7.82 1.71 16.95
CA ALA A 232 -6.86 0.62 16.73
C ALA A 232 -7.58 -0.72 16.50
N ASN A 233 -7.10 -1.48 15.54
CA ASN A 233 -7.63 -2.80 15.17
C ASN A 233 -6.93 -3.87 16.01
N LEU A 234 -7.62 -4.41 16.99
CA LEU A 234 -7.06 -5.34 17.98
C LEU A 234 -7.91 -6.62 18.08
N ASP A 235 -7.40 -7.60 18.81
CA ASP A 235 -8.12 -8.84 19.14
C ASP A 235 -8.62 -9.61 17.91
N HIS A 236 -7.69 -9.86 16.98
CA HIS A 236 -8.00 -10.58 15.74
C HIS A 236 -8.49 -12.01 16.05
N GLN A 237 -9.59 -12.41 15.41
CA GLN A 237 -10.22 -13.72 15.62
C GLN A 237 -10.44 -14.43 14.28
N LEU A 238 -10.29 -15.76 14.28
CA LEU A 238 -10.47 -16.61 13.10
C LEU A 238 -11.74 -17.44 13.25
N TYR A 239 -12.60 -17.41 12.24
CA TYR A 239 -13.89 -18.10 12.24
C TYR A 239 -14.04 -19.02 11.03
N TYR A 240 -14.94 -19.98 11.18
CA TYR A 240 -15.36 -20.89 10.12
C TYR A 240 -16.88 -20.77 9.95
N HIS A 241 -17.29 -20.42 8.75
CA HIS A 241 -18.70 -20.23 8.37
C HIS A 241 -19.17 -21.36 7.45
N PHE A 242 -20.30 -21.97 7.77
CA PHE A 242 -20.95 -22.92 6.88
C PHE A 242 -21.93 -22.19 5.97
N LEU A 243 -21.77 -22.36 4.66
CA LEU A 243 -22.63 -21.69 3.70
C LEU A 243 -24.10 -22.11 3.90
N GLY A 244 -24.98 -21.12 3.96
CA GLY A 244 -26.39 -21.33 4.19
C GLY A 244 -26.84 -21.25 5.64
N THR A 245 -25.92 -20.99 6.57
CA THR A 245 -26.26 -20.75 7.98
C THR A 245 -26.17 -19.25 8.30
N ASP A 246 -26.76 -18.87 9.43
CA ASP A 246 -26.62 -17.51 9.95
C ASP A 246 -25.23 -17.32 10.58
N GLN A 247 -24.69 -16.10 10.53
CA GLN A 247 -23.37 -15.78 11.09
C GLN A 247 -23.25 -16.11 12.58
N SER A 248 -24.36 -16.04 13.33
CA SER A 248 -24.36 -16.40 14.75
C SER A 248 -24.05 -17.88 14.99
N GLU A 249 -24.08 -18.70 13.92
CA GLU A 249 -23.72 -20.11 13.98
C GLU A 249 -22.23 -20.37 13.67
N ASP A 250 -21.48 -19.32 13.35
CA ASP A 250 -20.06 -19.45 13.03
C ASP A 250 -19.26 -20.04 14.18
N ILE A 251 -18.24 -20.78 13.81
CA ILE A 251 -17.38 -21.47 14.79
C ILE A 251 -16.10 -20.67 14.94
N LEU A 252 -15.85 -20.18 16.16
CA LEU A 252 -14.58 -19.55 16.50
C LEU A 252 -13.48 -20.62 16.44
N CYS A 253 -12.52 -20.43 15.56
CA CYS A 253 -11.42 -21.40 15.32
C CYS A 253 -10.18 -21.06 16.14
N TRP A 254 -9.88 -19.77 16.29
CA TRP A 254 -8.69 -19.32 17.02
C TRP A 254 -8.82 -17.86 17.44
N GLU A 255 -8.21 -17.53 18.55
CA GLU A 255 -8.05 -16.18 19.10
C GLU A 255 -6.76 -16.11 19.91
N THR A 256 -6.26 -14.91 20.15
CA THR A 256 -5.00 -14.69 20.87
C THR A 256 -5.20 -13.70 22.02
N PRO A 257 -5.90 -14.13 23.09
CA PRO A 257 -6.21 -13.21 24.21
C PRO A 257 -4.96 -12.74 24.97
N ASP A 258 -3.84 -13.44 24.80
CA ASP A 258 -2.57 -13.08 25.46
C ASP A 258 -1.90 -11.86 24.82
N ASN A 259 -2.23 -11.56 23.56
CA ASN A 259 -1.68 -10.38 22.86
C ASN A 259 -2.68 -9.90 21.80
N PRO A 260 -3.39 -8.79 22.08
CA PRO A 260 -4.41 -8.27 21.18
C PRO A 260 -3.85 -7.72 19.86
N GLN A 261 -2.53 -7.52 19.75
CA GLN A 261 -1.90 -6.96 18.55
C GLN A 261 -1.53 -8.01 17.51
N TYR A 262 -1.60 -9.31 17.86
CA TYR A 262 -1.31 -10.37 16.89
C TYR A 262 -2.36 -10.37 15.78
N THR A 263 -1.90 -10.60 14.54
CA THR A 263 -2.80 -10.77 13.39
C THR A 263 -2.81 -12.22 12.96
N LEU A 264 -3.97 -12.68 12.50
CA LEU A 264 -4.20 -14.07 12.15
C LEU A 264 -4.47 -14.20 10.66
N GLY A 265 -3.75 -15.09 9.99
CA GLY A 265 -4.03 -15.51 8.64
C GLY A 265 -4.29 -17.02 8.62
N ALA A 266 -5.14 -17.47 7.72
CA ALA A 266 -5.37 -18.91 7.58
C ALA A 266 -5.50 -19.29 6.11
N SER A 267 -5.06 -20.50 5.80
CA SER A 267 -5.26 -21.09 4.49
C SER A 267 -5.59 -22.58 4.65
N VAL A 268 -6.12 -23.15 3.58
CA VAL A 268 -6.40 -24.59 3.53
C VAL A 268 -5.53 -25.17 2.41
N THR A 269 -4.95 -26.33 2.69
CA THR A 269 -4.13 -27.00 1.67
C THR A 269 -4.96 -27.42 0.45
N GLU A 270 -4.31 -27.48 -0.71
CA GLU A 270 -4.94 -27.82 -1.99
C GLU A 270 -5.72 -29.15 -1.91
N ASP A 271 -5.22 -30.11 -1.14
CA ASP A 271 -5.91 -31.40 -0.92
C ASP A 271 -7.09 -31.30 0.07
N GLY A 272 -7.34 -30.13 0.64
CA GLY A 272 -8.42 -29.90 1.62
C GLY A 272 -8.23 -30.59 2.96
N LYS A 273 -7.04 -31.10 3.25
CA LYS A 273 -6.77 -31.91 4.43
C LYS A 273 -6.42 -31.10 5.67
N PHE A 274 -5.68 -29.99 5.47
CA PHE A 274 -5.17 -29.22 6.60
C PHE A 274 -5.67 -27.78 6.55
N VAL A 275 -6.01 -27.24 7.72
CA VAL A 275 -6.11 -25.79 7.94
C VAL A 275 -4.77 -25.33 8.50
N LEU A 276 -4.19 -24.34 7.86
CA LEU A 276 -2.91 -23.72 8.22
C LEU A 276 -3.20 -22.37 8.88
N LEU A 277 -2.58 -22.13 10.04
CA LEU A 277 -2.77 -20.90 10.81
C LEU A 277 -1.42 -20.17 10.92
N TYR A 278 -1.41 -18.94 10.48
CA TYR A 278 -0.28 -18.01 10.59
C TYR A 278 -0.62 -16.96 11.64
N ILE A 279 0.24 -16.81 12.64
CA ILE A 279 0.10 -15.76 13.66
C ILE A 279 1.29 -14.83 13.47
N ASN A 280 1.01 -13.56 13.20
CA ASN A 280 2.05 -12.56 12.92
C ASN A 280 2.11 -11.53 14.04
N GLU A 281 3.30 -11.02 14.29
CA GLU A 281 3.56 -9.94 15.23
C GLU A 281 4.17 -8.77 14.47
N GLY A 282 3.43 -7.68 14.38
CA GLY A 282 3.88 -6.52 13.60
C GLY A 282 3.96 -6.79 12.11
N CYS A 283 4.90 -6.11 11.45
CA CYS A 283 5.17 -6.22 10.01
C CYS A 283 6.51 -6.91 9.71
N ASP A 284 7.22 -7.39 10.71
CA ASP A 284 8.46 -8.12 10.51
C ASP A 284 8.18 -9.45 9.80
N PRO A 285 9.10 -9.94 8.97
CA PRO A 285 8.93 -11.22 8.29
C PRO A 285 9.20 -12.38 9.25
N VAL A 286 8.33 -12.51 10.26
CA VAL A 286 8.36 -13.57 11.28
C VAL A 286 6.93 -13.99 11.59
N ASN A 287 6.72 -15.28 11.87
CA ASN A 287 5.39 -15.75 12.24
C ASN A 287 5.47 -17.07 13.01
N LYS A 288 4.44 -17.32 13.83
CA LYS A 288 4.17 -18.68 14.29
C LYS A 288 3.39 -19.40 13.19
N PHE A 289 3.55 -20.72 13.11
CA PHE A 289 2.85 -21.53 12.13
C PHE A 289 2.29 -22.77 12.83
N TYR A 290 0.96 -22.91 12.77
CA TYR A 290 0.23 -24.05 13.34
C TYR A 290 -0.62 -24.70 12.24
N TYR A 291 -0.97 -25.98 12.42
CA TYR A 291 -1.83 -26.68 11.47
C TYR A 291 -2.86 -27.55 12.19
N CYS A 292 -3.98 -27.78 11.53
CA CYS A 292 -5.02 -28.68 12.02
C CYS A 292 -5.38 -29.68 10.92
N ASP A 293 -5.23 -30.97 11.18
CA ASP A 293 -5.63 -32.02 10.24
C ASP A 293 -7.15 -32.24 10.38
N LEU A 294 -7.91 -31.81 9.40
CA LEU A 294 -9.37 -31.90 9.38
C LEU A 294 -9.88 -33.34 9.37
N SER A 295 -9.08 -34.28 8.87
CA SER A 295 -9.46 -35.69 8.82
C SER A 295 -9.52 -36.36 10.22
N THR A 296 -8.84 -35.75 11.19
CA THR A 296 -8.78 -36.29 12.56
C THR A 296 -9.89 -35.76 13.48
N LEU A 297 -10.72 -34.83 13.01
CA LEU A 297 -11.74 -34.18 13.86
C LEU A 297 -12.98 -35.04 14.04
N PRO A 298 -13.31 -35.48 15.28
CA PRO A 298 -14.54 -36.17 15.53
C PRO A 298 -15.75 -35.28 15.28
N GLY A 299 -16.64 -35.68 14.35
CA GLY A 299 -17.77 -34.86 13.93
C GLY A 299 -17.40 -33.66 13.04
N GLY A 300 -16.15 -33.63 12.54
CA GLY A 300 -15.66 -32.56 11.70
C GLY A 300 -15.55 -31.24 12.46
N ILE A 301 -15.46 -30.15 11.74
CA ILE A 301 -15.33 -28.79 12.34
C ILE A 301 -16.55 -28.46 13.22
N LYS A 302 -17.76 -28.96 12.84
CA LYS A 302 -18.97 -28.71 13.65
C LYS A 302 -18.83 -29.29 15.08
N GLY A 303 -18.11 -30.40 15.24
CA GLY A 303 -17.82 -30.97 16.55
C GLY A 303 -16.94 -30.07 17.43
N CYS A 304 -16.30 -29.06 16.87
CA CYS A 304 -15.42 -28.17 17.64
C CYS A 304 -16.14 -26.93 18.19
N LYS A 305 -17.45 -26.77 17.90
CA LYS A 305 -18.20 -25.54 18.27
C LYS A 305 -18.16 -25.27 19.79
N GLU A 306 -18.27 -26.32 20.60
CA GLU A 306 -18.26 -26.16 22.06
C GLU A 306 -16.89 -25.84 22.62
N ASN A 307 -15.82 -26.21 21.92
CA ASN A 307 -14.44 -25.99 22.37
C ASN A 307 -13.91 -24.60 22.06
N LYS A 308 -14.60 -23.84 21.20
CA LYS A 308 -14.21 -22.47 20.76
C LYS A 308 -12.79 -22.38 20.18
N ARG A 309 -12.23 -23.49 19.73
CA ARG A 309 -10.91 -23.55 19.08
C ARG A 309 -10.80 -24.85 18.29
N LEU A 310 -10.16 -24.80 17.13
CA LEU A 310 -9.70 -25.99 16.46
C LEU A 310 -8.46 -26.53 17.20
N PRO A 311 -8.25 -27.85 17.21
CA PRO A 311 -7.08 -28.45 17.88
C PRO A 311 -5.82 -28.28 17.02
N PHE A 312 -5.35 -27.06 16.89
CA PHE A 312 -4.14 -26.76 16.13
C PHE A 312 -2.90 -27.34 16.79
N ILE A 313 -2.07 -27.99 15.99
CA ILE A 313 -0.74 -28.47 16.37
C ILE A 313 0.27 -27.35 16.05
N LYS A 314 1.09 -27.02 17.02
CA LYS A 314 2.08 -25.94 16.92
C LYS A 314 3.37 -26.48 16.29
N LEU A 315 3.58 -26.25 15.00
CA LEU A 315 4.82 -26.63 14.33
C LEU A 315 5.94 -25.63 14.63
N ILE A 316 5.61 -24.34 14.55
CA ILE A 316 6.53 -23.22 14.88
C ILE A 316 5.79 -22.33 15.89
N ASP A 317 6.28 -22.21 17.13
CA ASP A 317 5.63 -21.43 18.20
C ASP A 317 6.55 -20.29 18.71
N ASN A 318 7.29 -19.67 17.79
CA ASN A 318 8.14 -18.51 18.10
C ASN A 318 8.14 -17.54 16.90
N PHE A 319 8.71 -16.37 17.10
CA PHE A 319 8.83 -15.32 16.07
C PHE A 319 10.31 -15.15 15.63
N GLU A 320 11.02 -16.25 15.45
CA GLU A 320 12.43 -16.19 15.02
C GLU A 320 12.59 -16.05 13.50
N ALA A 321 11.60 -16.49 12.73
CA ALA A 321 11.66 -16.49 11.26
C ALA A 321 10.26 -16.55 10.67
N MET A 322 10.17 -16.27 9.38
CA MET A 322 8.96 -16.46 8.58
C MET A 322 8.91 -17.89 8.04
N TYR A 323 7.74 -18.48 8.07
CA TYR A 323 7.44 -19.77 7.44
C TYR A 323 6.16 -19.64 6.64
N HIS A 324 6.28 -19.70 5.31
CA HIS A 324 5.14 -19.63 4.40
C HIS A 324 5.04 -20.95 3.64
N ALA A 325 3.94 -21.69 3.83
CA ALA A 325 3.72 -22.98 3.18
C ALA A 325 3.44 -22.77 1.69
N ILE A 326 4.28 -23.35 0.84
CA ILE A 326 4.19 -23.24 -0.62
C ILE A 326 3.37 -24.40 -1.19
N ALA A 327 3.56 -25.60 -0.63
CA ALA A 327 2.94 -26.82 -1.14
C ALA A 327 2.98 -27.91 -0.09
N ASN A 328 2.10 -28.90 -0.24
CA ASN A 328 2.21 -30.15 0.52
C ASN A 328 1.97 -31.36 -0.38
N ASP A 329 2.59 -32.48 -0.02
CA ASP A 329 2.30 -33.80 -0.55
C ASP A 329 1.95 -34.65 0.68
N ASP A 330 0.65 -34.84 0.94
CA ASP A 330 0.10 -35.40 2.18
C ASP A 330 0.70 -34.65 3.38
N THR A 331 1.52 -35.30 4.22
CA THR A 331 2.11 -34.70 5.42
C THR A 331 3.45 -34.00 5.17
N VAL A 332 3.97 -34.06 3.97
CA VAL A 332 5.28 -33.46 3.63
C VAL A 332 5.06 -32.04 3.09
N PHE A 333 5.47 -31.04 3.85
CA PHE A 333 5.29 -29.62 3.52
C PHE A 333 6.58 -28.98 3.04
N THR A 334 6.45 -28.11 2.03
CA THR A 334 7.54 -27.24 1.55
C THR A 334 7.25 -25.79 1.97
N PHE A 335 8.22 -25.15 2.61
CA PHE A 335 8.11 -23.78 3.11
C PHE A 335 9.14 -22.86 2.47
N LEU A 336 8.73 -21.63 2.16
CA LEU A 336 9.62 -20.51 1.98
C LEU A 336 9.92 -19.95 3.38
N THR A 337 11.21 -19.73 3.70
CA THR A 337 11.61 -19.25 5.02
C THR A 337 12.88 -18.40 4.94
N ASN A 338 13.02 -17.48 5.89
CA ASN A 338 14.23 -16.70 6.11
C ASN A 338 15.07 -17.25 7.28
N LYS A 339 14.74 -18.43 7.81
CA LYS A 339 15.48 -19.02 8.94
C LYS A 339 16.94 -19.28 8.57
N ASN A 340 17.86 -18.51 9.19
CA ASN A 340 19.30 -18.51 8.86
C ASN A 340 19.54 -18.29 7.36
N ALA A 341 18.72 -17.44 6.73
CA ALA A 341 18.76 -17.18 5.28
C ALA A 341 18.12 -15.80 4.99
N PRO A 342 18.84 -14.69 5.22
CA PRO A 342 18.25 -13.35 5.02
C PRO A 342 17.79 -13.05 3.59
N ARG A 343 18.15 -13.88 2.60
CA ARG A 343 17.67 -13.79 1.21
C ARG A 343 16.70 -14.92 0.87
N TYR A 344 16.19 -15.61 1.91
CA TYR A 344 15.19 -16.69 1.83
C TYR A 344 15.70 -17.96 1.16
N LYS A 345 15.04 -19.06 1.48
CA LYS A 345 15.33 -20.41 0.96
C LYS A 345 14.07 -21.29 1.05
N LEU A 346 14.08 -22.43 0.37
CA LEU A 346 13.03 -23.42 0.51
C LEU A 346 13.50 -24.59 1.37
N VAL A 347 12.65 -24.97 2.31
CA VAL A 347 12.89 -26.12 3.20
C VAL A 347 11.68 -27.05 3.20
N ARG A 348 11.90 -28.30 3.59
CA ARG A 348 10.87 -29.33 3.62
C ARG A 348 10.86 -30.04 4.95
N VAL A 349 9.65 -30.39 5.43
CA VAL A 349 9.46 -31.14 6.66
C VAL A 349 8.28 -32.10 6.47
N ASP A 350 8.42 -33.34 7.02
CA ASP A 350 7.28 -34.25 7.17
C ASP A 350 6.67 -34.01 8.55
N LEU A 351 5.38 -33.72 8.62
CA LEU A 351 4.67 -33.48 9.88
C LEU A 351 4.72 -34.71 10.82
N LYS A 352 5.01 -35.89 10.27
CA LYS A 352 5.23 -37.13 11.07
C LYS A 352 6.59 -37.09 11.77
N GLU A 353 7.55 -36.32 11.26
CA GLU A 353 8.89 -36.16 11.82
C GLU A 353 9.23 -34.65 11.91
N PRO A 354 8.49 -33.86 12.72
CA PRO A 354 8.51 -32.40 12.68
C PRO A 354 9.84 -31.78 13.08
N ASN A 355 10.77 -32.57 13.62
CA ASN A 355 12.10 -32.09 14.01
C ASN A 355 13.14 -32.25 12.89
N THR A 356 12.77 -32.90 11.76
CA THR A 356 13.69 -33.20 10.66
C THR A 356 13.37 -32.30 9.46
N TRP A 357 14.19 -31.26 9.28
CA TRP A 357 14.03 -30.28 8.20
C TRP A 357 15.13 -30.47 7.16
N THR A 358 14.77 -30.52 5.90
CA THR A 358 15.72 -30.65 4.79
C THR A 358 15.66 -29.40 3.92
N GLU A 359 16.81 -28.97 3.45
CA GLU A 359 16.92 -27.83 2.53
C GLU A 359 16.62 -28.31 1.11
N VAL A 360 15.71 -27.61 0.41
CA VAL A 360 15.31 -27.95 -0.96
C VAL A 360 16.01 -27.02 -1.97
N ILE A 361 15.95 -25.71 -1.70
CA ILE A 361 16.68 -24.69 -2.47
C ILE A 361 17.42 -23.83 -1.45
N PRO A 362 18.75 -23.81 -1.49
CA PRO A 362 19.54 -22.98 -0.57
C PRO A 362 19.41 -21.50 -0.90
N GLN A 363 19.75 -20.66 0.06
CA GLN A 363 19.84 -19.23 -0.16
C GLN A 363 20.90 -18.90 -1.23
N SER A 364 20.55 -17.99 -2.14
CA SER A 364 21.50 -17.48 -3.13
C SER A 364 22.55 -16.57 -2.48
N GLU A 365 23.76 -16.53 -3.05
CA GLU A 365 24.83 -15.62 -2.61
C GLU A 365 24.54 -14.17 -3.02
N SER A 366 23.75 -13.96 -4.07
CA SER A 366 23.50 -12.62 -4.65
C SER A 366 22.03 -12.22 -4.68
N ASP A 367 21.14 -13.16 -4.90
CA ASP A 367 19.74 -12.88 -5.25
C ASP A 367 18.80 -13.19 -4.08
N VAL A 368 17.69 -12.46 -3.99
CA VAL A 368 16.64 -12.71 -3.01
C VAL A 368 15.61 -13.64 -3.64
N LEU A 369 15.23 -14.71 -2.94
CA LEU A 369 14.14 -15.58 -3.34
C LEU A 369 12.82 -14.92 -2.93
N ASP A 370 12.27 -14.10 -3.81
CA ASP A 370 11.10 -13.28 -3.50
C ASP A 370 9.82 -14.13 -3.44
N THR A 371 9.67 -15.07 -4.38
CA THR A 371 8.43 -15.83 -4.53
C THR A 371 8.72 -17.27 -4.93
N ALA A 372 7.93 -18.19 -4.41
CA ALA A 372 7.88 -19.58 -4.86
C ALA A 372 6.42 -20.00 -4.95
N VAL A 373 6.05 -20.66 -6.03
CA VAL A 373 4.67 -21.11 -6.29
C VAL A 373 4.68 -22.55 -6.75
N ALA A 374 3.78 -23.37 -6.19
CA ALA A 374 3.57 -24.72 -6.66
C ALA A 374 2.69 -24.73 -7.91
N VAL A 375 3.07 -25.51 -8.89
CA VAL A 375 2.35 -25.67 -10.16
C VAL A 375 2.05 -27.16 -10.37
N ASN A 376 0.80 -27.48 -10.64
CA ASN A 376 0.33 -28.84 -10.86
C ASN A 376 0.72 -29.80 -9.70
N GLY A 377 0.75 -29.29 -8.48
CA GLY A 377 0.99 -30.10 -7.28
C GLY A 377 2.37 -30.69 -7.12
N SER A 378 3.27 -30.52 -8.09
CA SER A 378 4.55 -31.23 -8.09
C SER A 378 5.75 -30.39 -8.52
N GLN A 379 5.53 -29.27 -9.20
CA GLN A 379 6.60 -28.39 -9.67
C GLN A 379 6.58 -27.08 -8.88
N ILE A 380 7.73 -26.67 -8.38
CA ILE A 380 7.86 -25.37 -7.72
C ILE A 380 8.59 -24.45 -8.68
N VAL A 381 7.92 -23.34 -9.01
CA VAL A 381 8.50 -22.28 -9.83
C VAL A 381 8.94 -21.17 -8.90
N CYS A 382 10.21 -20.82 -8.98
CA CYS A 382 10.80 -19.74 -8.17
C CYS A 382 11.15 -18.58 -9.07
N ASP A 383 10.96 -17.38 -8.56
CA ASP A 383 11.38 -16.18 -9.28
C ASP A 383 12.89 -15.97 -9.01
N LEU A 384 13.69 -16.52 -9.92
CA LEU A 384 15.14 -16.34 -9.95
C LEU A 384 15.49 -15.80 -11.35
N GLU A 385 16.37 -14.84 -11.39
CA GLU A 385 16.71 -14.07 -12.60
C GLU A 385 17.20 -14.88 -13.81
N SER A 386 17.54 -16.13 -13.67
CA SER A 386 18.15 -16.88 -14.77
C SER A 386 17.15 -17.78 -15.49
N GLY A 387 16.73 -17.28 -16.60
CA GLY A 387 16.13 -18.00 -17.73
C GLY A 387 15.43 -19.32 -17.47
N VAL A 388 14.11 -19.31 -17.32
CA VAL A 388 13.32 -20.53 -17.40
C VAL A 388 13.25 -20.92 -18.88
N PRO A 389 13.81 -22.07 -19.27
CA PRO A 389 13.71 -22.52 -20.66
C PRO A 389 12.25 -22.79 -21.02
N ASP A 390 11.89 -22.49 -22.24
CA ASP A 390 10.60 -22.82 -22.83
C ASP A 390 9.39 -22.00 -22.40
N LEU A 391 9.60 -20.80 -21.84
CA LEU A 391 8.48 -19.87 -21.64
C LEU A 391 7.98 -19.38 -23.00
N LYS A 392 6.66 -19.44 -23.18
CA LYS A 392 5.99 -18.91 -24.38
C LYS A 392 5.20 -17.67 -24.02
N ILE A 393 5.23 -16.66 -24.89
CA ILE A 393 4.39 -15.48 -24.71
C ILE A 393 2.92 -15.93 -24.81
N PHE A 394 2.20 -15.82 -23.70
CA PHE A 394 0.78 -16.12 -23.66
C PHE A 394 -0.03 -15.00 -24.31
N ARG A 395 0.31 -13.75 -23.99
CA ARG A 395 -0.41 -12.58 -24.53
C ARG A 395 0.52 -11.38 -24.56
N GLU A 396 0.54 -10.68 -25.68
CA GLU A 396 1.23 -9.41 -25.83
C GLU A 396 0.21 -8.27 -25.68
N ILE A 397 0.47 -7.33 -24.79
CA ILE A 397 -0.38 -6.16 -24.58
C ILE A 397 0.24 -4.98 -25.30
N VAL A 398 -0.49 -4.48 -26.29
CA VAL A 398 -0.03 -3.33 -27.09
C VAL A 398 -0.63 -2.04 -26.52
N VAL A 399 0.24 -1.11 -26.15
CA VAL A 399 -0.17 0.23 -25.72
C VAL A 399 -0.07 1.14 -26.96
N PRO A 400 -1.21 1.65 -27.46
CA PRO A 400 -1.18 2.43 -28.71
C PRO A 400 -0.33 3.69 -28.58
N GLY A 401 0.58 3.86 -29.52
CA GLY A 401 1.45 5.04 -29.56
C GLY A 401 2.68 4.98 -28.66
N PHE A 402 2.88 3.87 -27.94
CA PHE A 402 4.10 3.66 -27.15
C PHE A 402 5.17 2.96 -27.99
N ASP A 403 6.38 3.48 -27.97
CA ASP A 403 7.55 2.86 -28.59
C ASP A 403 8.65 2.79 -27.53
N GLN A 404 8.91 1.58 -27.04
CA GLN A 404 9.93 1.34 -26.01
C GLN A 404 11.34 1.72 -26.48
N THR A 405 11.57 1.74 -27.80
CA THR A 405 12.90 2.07 -28.36
C THR A 405 13.30 3.54 -28.17
N GLU A 406 12.34 4.42 -27.79
CA GLU A 406 12.63 5.80 -27.50
C GLU A 406 13.40 5.99 -26.18
N PHE A 407 13.37 4.99 -25.31
CA PHE A 407 13.84 5.10 -23.94
C PHE A 407 15.02 4.18 -23.64
N HIS A 408 15.80 4.57 -22.65
CA HIS A 408 16.92 3.80 -22.15
C HIS A 408 16.79 3.68 -20.62
N VAL A 409 17.04 2.47 -20.11
CA VAL A 409 17.06 2.19 -18.66
C VAL A 409 18.49 1.87 -18.27
N THR A 410 18.99 2.57 -17.28
CA THR A 410 20.34 2.34 -16.74
C THR A 410 20.22 2.11 -15.22
N GLN A 411 20.90 1.09 -14.72
CA GLN A 411 21.06 0.93 -13.28
C GLN A 411 22.40 1.54 -12.87
N VAL A 412 22.36 2.36 -11.83
CA VAL A 412 23.56 3.00 -11.27
C VAL A 412 23.66 2.65 -9.78
N PHE A 413 24.83 2.81 -9.20
CA PHE A 413 25.08 2.53 -7.79
C PHE A 413 25.61 3.80 -7.13
N VAL A 414 24.76 4.44 -6.35
CA VAL A 414 25.02 5.76 -5.75
C VAL A 414 25.67 5.56 -4.39
N PRO A 415 26.83 6.18 -4.12
CA PRO A 415 27.38 6.13 -2.76
C PRO A 415 26.54 6.98 -1.81
N SER A 416 26.01 6.35 -0.78
CA SER A 416 25.30 7.04 0.30
C SER A 416 26.32 7.74 1.22
N LYS A 417 25.80 8.49 2.18
CA LYS A 417 26.58 9.25 3.15
C LYS A 417 27.60 8.38 3.92
N ASP A 418 27.25 7.12 4.20
CA ASP A 418 28.13 6.16 4.90
C ASP A 418 28.95 5.28 3.94
N GLY A 419 28.85 5.53 2.62
CA GLY A 419 29.59 4.78 1.61
C GLY A 419 28.82 3.59 1.03
N THR A 420 27.66 3.24 1.58
CA THR A 420 26.83 2.15 1.07
C THR A 420 26.42 2.45 -0.38
N LYS A 421 26.52 1.45 -1.26
CA LYS A 421 26.15 1.60 -2.68
C LYS A 421 24.65 1.36 -2.86
N ILE A 422 23.92 2.41 -3.21
CA ILE A 422 22.47 2.39 -3.33
C ILE A 422 22.11 2.18 -4.80
N PRO A 423 21.43 1.09 -5.17
CA PRO A 423 20.99 0.90 -6.56
C PRO A 423 19.92 1.94 -6.91
N MET A 424 19.98 2.45 -8.11
CA MET A 424 18.97 3.36 -8.64
C MET A 424 18.81 3.10 -10.13
N PHE A 425 17.56 2.93 -10.56
CA PHE A 425 17.25 2.86 -11.98
C PHE A 425 16.98 4.27 -12.49
N VAL A 426 17.60 4.62 -13.61
CA VAL A 426 17.41 5.89 -14.31
C VAL A 426 16.80 5.59 -15.67
N VAL A 427 15.63 6.14 -15.95
CA VAL A 427 14.92 5.97 -17.22
C VAL A 427 14.81 7.33 -17.90
N ALA A 428 15.27 7.40 -19.15
CA ALA A 428 15.31 8.67 -19.90
C ALA A 428 15.21 8.40 -21.38
N LYS A 429 14.94 9.42 -22.15
CA LYS A 429 15.09 9.35 -23.63
C LYS A 429 16.54 9.03 -23.97
N LYS A 430 16.77 8.28 -25.06
CA LYS A 430 18.10 7.82 -25.45
C LYS A 430 19.14 8.93 -25.62
N ASP A 431 18.74 10.05 -26.17
CA ASP A 431 19.65 11.12 -26.62
C ASP A 431 19.65 12.34 -25.69
N ILE A 432 19.46 12.12 -24.37
CA ILE A 432 19.49 13.26 -23.44
C ILE A 432 20.90 13.83 -23.28
N VAL A 433 20.96 15.13 -23.11
CA VAL A 433 22.23 15.84 -22.83
C VAL A 433 22.29 16.09 -21.31
N LEU A 434 23.40 15.70 -20.70
CA LEU A 434 23.57 15.85 -19.24
C LEU A 434 24.10 17.25 -18.92
N ASP A 435 23.25 18.25 -19.06
CA ASP A 435 23.56 19.67 -18.84
C ASP A 435 22.77 20.32 -17.68
N GLY A 436 22.04 19.48 -16.92
CA GLY A 436 21.23 19.94 -15.79
C GLY A 436 19.88 20.52 -16.20
N SER A 437 19.51 20.47 -17.47
CA SER A 437 18.29 21.13 -17.97
C SER A 437 17.01 20.31 -17.81
N HIS A 438 17.10 19.01 -17.59
CA HIS A 438 15.92 18.14 -17.58
C HIS A 438 15.17 18.19 -16.25
N PRO A 439 13.83 18.24 -16.31
CA PRO A 439 13.05 17.92 -15.12
C PRO A 439 13.29 16.45 -14.75
N CYS A 440 13.33 16.15 -13.47
CA CYS A 440 13.61 14.81 -12.97
C CYS A 440 12.62 14.47 -11.86
N LEU A 441 12.15 13.23 -11.85
CA LEU A 441 11.28 12.73 -10.79
C LEU A 441 11.97 11.52 -10.14
N LEU A 442 12.34 11.68 -8.87
CA LEU A 442 12.97 10.64 -8.06
C LEU A 442 11.91 10.01 -7.15
N TYR A 443 11.68 8.72 -7.30
CA TYR A 443 10.70 7.95 -6.54
C TYR A 443 11.40 6.99 -5.59
N GLY A 444 10.87 6.86 -4.35
CA GLY A 444 11.38 5.91 -3.38
C GLY A 444 10.33 5.44 -2.39
N TYR A 445 10.67 4.38 -1.66
CA TYR A 445 9.80 3.80 -0.62
C TYR A 445 10.59 3.59 0.68
N GLY A 446 11.47 2.59 0.75
CA GLY A 446 12.43 2.39 1.85
C GLY A 446 11.82 1.95 3.16
N GLY A 447 11.09 0.83 3.16
CA GLY A 447 10.53 0.30 4.41
C GLY A 447 9.86 -1.06 4.22
N PHE A 448 9.62 -1.71 5.35
CA PHE A 448 8.77 -2.91 5.43
C PHE A 448 9.25 -4.08 4.56
N ASN A 449 10.55 -4.14 4.27
CA ASN A 449 11.12 -5.21 3.45
C ASN A 449 10.48 -5.29 2.04
N ILE A 450 9.93 -4.17 1.54
CA ILE A 450 9.27 -4.13 0.23
C ILE A 450 10.27 -3.74 -0.84
N SER A 451 10.49 -4.64 -1.81
CA SER A 451 11.39 -4.38 -2.95
C SER A 451 10.66 -3.57 -4.03
N LEU A 452 11.31 -2.51 -4.49
CA LEU A 452 10.81 -1.74 -5.63
C LEU A 452 11.46 -2.27 -6.92
N THR A 453 10.66 -2.96 -7.73
CA THR A 453 11.13 -3.45 -9.03
C THR A 453 10.64 -2.53 -10.15
N PRO A 454 11.44 -2.33 -11.21
CA PRO A 454 10.98 -1.55 -12.36
C PRO A 454 9.76 -2.20 -13.01
N TYR A 455 8.79 -1.36 -13.37
CA TYR A 455 7.58 -1.82 -14.07
C TYR A 455 7.15 -0.77 -15.09
N PHE A 456 6.39 -1.21 -16.09
CA PHE A 456 5.84 -0.30 -17.09
C PHE A 456 4.76 0.59 -16.46
N SER A 457 4.85 1.90 -16.72
CA SER A 457 3.88 2.87 -16.22
C SER A 457 3.49 3.85 -17.33
N VAL A 458 2.19 3.91 -17.61
CA VAL A 458 1.63 4.87 -18.56
C VAL A 458 1.93 6.31 -18.13
N SER A 459 1.73 6.62 -16.85
CA SER A 459 1.94 7.99 -16.38
C SER A 459 3.40 8.41 -16.55
N ARG A 460 4.36 7.54 -16.17
CA ARG A 460 5.80 7.85 -16.34
C ARG A 460 6.16 8.03 -17.82
N THR A 461 5.59 7.19 -18.70
CA THR A 461 5.82 7.29 -20.15
C THR A 461 5.34 8.63 -20.69
N VAL A 462 4.14 9.07 -20.28
CA VAL A 462 3.59 10.38 -20.70
C VAL A 462 4.50 11.52 -20.22
N LEU A 463 4.98 11.45 -18.96
CA LEU A 463 5.87 12.49 -18.43
C LEU A 463 7.21 12.54 -19.19
N MET A 464 7.83 11.39 -19.42
CA MET A 464 9.10 11.31 -20.15
C MET A 464 8.95 11.85 -21.58
N ARG A 465 7.85 11.48 -22.24
CA ARG A 465 7.61 11.85 -23.63
C ARG A 465 7.27 13.32 -23.81
N HIS A 466 6.34 13.83 -22.98
CA HIS A 466 5.74 15.15 -23.20
C HIS A 466 6.29 16.26 -22.28
N LEU A 467 7.09 15.90 -21.27
CA LEU A 467 7.76 16.89 -20.42
C LEU A 467 9.30 16.76 -20.46
N GLY A 468 9.83 15.77 -21.21
CA GLY A 468 11.27 15.52 -21.24
C GLY A 468 11.82 15.07 -19.89
N LEU A 469 10.97 14.44 -19.07
CA LEU A 469 11.30 14.05 -17.70
C LEU A 469 12.32 12.92 -17.68
N VAL A 470 13.26 12.95 -16.75
CA VAL A 470 14.07 11.79 -16.35
C VAL A 470 13.37 11.15 -15.14
N PHE A 471 13.07 9.86 -15.22
CA PHE A 471 12.45 9.13 -14.10
C PHE A 471 13.48 8.27 -13.39
N CYS A 472 13.53 8.35 -12.08
CA CYS A 472 14.49 7.60 -11.26
C CYS A 472 13.78 6.83 -10.16
N LEU A 473 14.15 5.57 -9.98
CA LEU A 473 13.62 4.67 -8.95
C LEU A 473 14.77 4.28 -8.03
N ALA A 474 14.74 4.76 -6.79
CA ALA A 474 15.81 4.51 -5.82
C ALA A 474 15.48 3.29 -4.95
N ASN A 475 16.38 2.32 -4.94
CA ASN A 475 16.26 1.08 -4.15
C ASN A 475 17.01 1.27 -2.81
N ILE A 476 16.46 2.13 -1.96
CA ILE A 476 17.10 2.55 -0.72
C ILE A 476 16.93 1.50 0.39
N ARG A 477 17.82 1.56 1.40
CA ARG A 477 17.72 0.68 2.58
C ARG A 477 16.34 0.82 3.24
N GLY A 478 15.94 -0.23 3.95
CA GLY A 478 14.57 -0.36 4.47
C GLY A 478 13.69 -1.21 3.56
N GLY A 479 13.98 -1.25 2.25
CA GLY A 479 13.34 -2.17 1.30
C GLY A 479 13.92 -3.58 1.39
N GLY A 480 13.45 -4.46 0.52
CA GLY A 480 13.84 -5.88 0.49
C GLY A 480 14.82 -6.28 -0.62
N GLU A 481 15.31 -5.31 -1.40
CA GLU A 481 16.04 -5.57 -2.63
C GLU A 481 17.29 -6.47 -2.43
N TYR A 482 17.89 -6.42 -1.25
CA TYR A 482 19.02 -7.29 -0.88
C TYR A 482 18.68 -8.16 0.34
N GLY A 483 17.39 -8.38 0.59
CA GLY A 483 16.93 -9.23 1.69
C GLY A 483 16.86 -8.48 3.03
N GLU A 484 16.79 -9.26 4.11
CA GLU A 484 16.51 -8.71 5.44
C GLU A 484 17.59 -7.80 6.02
N GLU A 485 18.84 -8.01 5.65
CA GLU A 485 19.91 -7.13 6.12
C GLU A 485 19.72 -5.72 5.57
N TRP A 486 19.33 -5.62 4.29
CA TRP A 486 19.03 -4.35 3.64
C TRP A 486 17.84 -3.67 4.32
N HIS A 487 16.81 -4.45 4.67
CA HIS A 487 15.64 -3.95 5.40
C HIS A 487 16.03 -3.41 6.78
N LYS A 488 16.74 -4.21 7.56
CA LYS A 488 17.13 -3.86 8.93
C LYS A 488 18.07 -2.65 8.99
N ASP A 489 18.87 -2.44 7.94
CA ASP A 489 19.75 -1.27 7.85
C ASP A 489 18.98 0.03 7.53
N GLY A 490 17.67 -0.04 7.31
CA GLY A 490 16.79 1.12 7.12
C GLY A 490 15.57 1.12 8.05
N SER A 491 15.62 0.41 9.17
CA SER A 491 14.48 0.33 10.10
C SER A 491 14.91 0.74 11.52
N LEU A 492 13.93 1.03 12.37
CA LEU A 492 14.08 1.41 13.77
C LEU A 492 15.13 2.53 13.92
N ALA A 493 16.13 2.34 14.78
CA ALA A 493 17.17 3.34 15.05
C ALA A 493 17.99 3.71 13.79
N LYS A 494 17.95 2.85 12.74
CA LYS A 494 18.68 3.08 11.49
C LYS A 494 17.83 3.73 10.41
N LYS A 495 16.60 4.15 10.72
CA LYS A 495 15.67 4.73 9.73
C LYS A 495 16.25 5.94 9.00
N GLN A 496 17.14 6.71 9.64
CA GLN A 496 17.81 7.83 9.01
C GLN A 496 18.58 7.42 7.74
N ASN A 497 19.06 6.17 7.66
CA ASN A 497 19.76 5.68 6.47
C ASN A 497 18.87 5.77 5.22
N CYS A 498 17.56 5.54 5.34
CA CYS A 498 16.63 5.67 4.22
C CYS A 498 16.68 7.09 3.64
N PHE A 499 16.64 8.10 4.52
CA PHE A 499 16.64 9.51 4.13
C PHE A 499 17.99 9.92 3.55
N ASP A 500 19.09 9.48 4.18
CA ASP A 500 20.45 9.74 3.69
C ASP A 500 20.66 9.13 2.29
N ASP A 501 20.20 7.90 2.07
CA ASP A 501 20.28 7.20 0.79
C ASP A 501 19.52 7.99 -0.30
N PHE A 502 18.28 8.39 0.00
CA PHE A 502 17.41 9.10 -0.95
C PHE A 502 17.97 10.48 -1.29
N ILE A 503 18.46 11.21 -0.28
CA ILE A 503 19.11 12.50 -0.46
C ILE A 503 20.37 12.34 -1.35
N SER A 504 21.18 11.30 -1.07
CA SER A 504 22.37 11.02 -1.87
C SER A 504 22.04 10.73 -3.32
N CYS A 505 20.91 10.02 -3.58
CA CYS A 505 20.44 9.79 -4.95
C CYS A 505 20.10 11.11 -5.65
N GLY A 506 19.44 12.04 -4.95
CA GLY A 506 19.14 13.37 -5.49
C GLY A 506 20.41 14.15 -5.81
N GLU A 507 21.38 14.18 -4.89
CA GLU A 507 22.67 14.84 -5.07
C GLU A 507 23.45 14.24 -6.24
N TYR A 508 23.42 12.93 -6.39
CA TYR A 508 24.07 12.22 -7.50
C TYR A 508 23.52 12.66 -8.85
N LEU A 509 22.18 12.71 -8.98
CA LEU A 509 21.51 13.12 -10.22
C LEU A 509 21.90 14.54 -10.63
N ILE A 510 22.04 15.44 -9.66
CA ILE A 510 22.47 16.82 -9.90
C ILE A 510 23.94 16.85 -10.30
N SER A 511 24.80 16.13 -9.58
CA SER A 511 26.25 16.15 -9.81
C SER A 511 26.63 15.61 -11.19
N LEU A 512 25.85 14.66 -11.72
CA LEU A 512 26.08 14.09 -13.05
C LEU A 512 25.40 14.87 -14.18
N GLY A 513 24.67 15.95 -13.83
CA GLY A 513 24.04 16.79 -14.86
C GLY A 513 22.72 16.26 -15.40
N TYR A 514 22.11 15.25 -14.77
CA TYR A 514 20.76 14.82 -15.15
C TYR A 514 19.74 15.94 -14.91
N THR A 515 19.92 16.71 -13.83
CA THR A 515 18.96 17.72 -13.41
C THR A 515 19.67 18.76 -12.52
N GLN A 516 18.91 19.66 -11.93
CA GLN A 516 19.37 20.62 -10.93
C GLN A 516 18.30 20.73 -9.84
N SER A 517 18.63 21.29 -8.66
CA SER A 517 17.72 21.33 -7.51
C SER A 517 16.33 21.87 -7.87
N LYS A 518 16.27 22.94 -8.64
CA LYS A 518 14.98 23.54 -9.03
C LYS A 518 14.13 22.65 -9.94
N LYS A 519 14.74 21.63 -10.55
CA LYS A 519 14.08 20.75 -11.51
C LYS A 519 13.94 19.32 -11.00
N LEU A 520 14.40 19.06 -9.76
CA LEU A 520 14.33 17.72 -9.14
C LEU A 520 13.07 17.62 -8.27
N ALA A 521 12.08 16.87 -8.75
CA ALA A 521 10.90 16.53 -7.98
C ALA A 521 11.13 15.19 -7.24
N ILE A 522 10.55 15.07 -6.07
CA ILE A 522 10.54 13.79 -5.32
C ILE A 522 9.11 13.33 -5.08
N GLU A 523 8.90 12.01 -5.12
CA GLU A 523 7.59 11.41 -4.95
C GLU A 523 7.70 10.10 -4.16
N GLY A 524 6.73 9.85 -3.29
CA GLY A 524 6.59 8.58 -2.58
C GLY A 524 5.23 8.44 -1.95
N GLY A 525 4.78 7.19 -1.80
CA GLY A 525 3.47 6.89 -1.22
C GLY A 525 3.56 6.03 0.03
N SER A 526 2.62 6.20 0.97
CA SER A 526 2.57 5.45 2.22
C SER A 526 3.88 5.66 3.01
N ASN A 527 4.66 4.62 3.30
CA ASN A 527 6.00 4.81 3.88
C ASN A 527 6.89 5.72 2.99
N GLY A 528 6.72 5.67 1.66
CA GLY A 528 7.40 6.59 0.74
C GLY A 528 6.93 8.04 0.91
N GLY A 529 5.69 8.26 1.34
CA GLY A 529 5.20 9.58 1.71
C GLY A 529 5.92 10.12 2.95
N THR A 530 6.15 9.26 3.94
CA THR A 530 6.96 9.58 5.13
C THR A 530 8.40 9.93 4.70
N LEU A 531 8.96 9.14 3.80
CA LEU A 531 10.31 9.36 3.23
C LEU A 531 10.43 10.77 2.65
N VAL A 532 9.54 11.13 1.72
CA VAL A 532 9.65 12.45 1.06
C VAL A 532 9.28 13.59 2.00
N GLY A 533 8.38 13.36 2.97
CA GLY A 533 8.08 14.35 4.01
C GLY A 533 9.29 14.66 4.88
N ALA A 534 10.00 13.62 5.32
CA ALA A 534 11.22 13.77 6.11
C ALA A 534 12.34 14.44 5.29
N CYS A 535 12.53 14.02 4.04
CA CYS A 535 13.55 14.60 3.15
C CYS A 535 13.26 16.08 2.86
N ASN A 536 11.97 16.45 2.71
CA ASN A 536 11.56 17.84 2.52
C ASN A 536 11.99 18.72 3.71
N ASN A 537 11.80 18.21 4.94
CA ASN A 537 12.23 18.92 6.15
C ASN A 537 13.77 19.02 6.25
N GLN A 538 14.48 17.92 5.91
CA GLN A 538 15.94 17.85 6.08
C GLN A 538 16.69 18.64 5.01
N ARG A 539 16.19 18.65 3.76
CA ARG A 539 16.89 19.27 2.63
C ARG A 539 15.92 20.05 1.72
N PRO A 540 15.25 21.08 2.27
CA PRO A 540 14.35 21.90 1.42
C PRO A 540 15.08 22.62 0.28
N ASP A 541 16.39 22.79 0.39
CA ASP A 541 17.25 23.39 -0.65
C ASP A 541 17.47 22.49 -1.88
N LEU A 542 17.30 21.17 -1.70
CA LEU A 542 17.71 20.18 -2.71
C LEU A 542 16.63 19.92 -3.76
N PHE A 543 15.36 20.14 -3.44
CA PHE A 543 14.24 19.71 -4.26
C PHE A 543 13.46 20.88 -4.85
N GLY A 544 12.96 20.68 -6.08
CA GLY A 544 12.13 21.67 -6.80
C GLY A 544 10.63 21.41 -6.66
N CYS A 545 10.23 20.20 -6.20
CA CYS A 545 8.83 19.85 -5.97
C CYS A 545 8.75 18.62 -5.09
N VAL A 546 7.75 18.55 -4.21
CA VAL A 546 7.51 17.38 -3.36
C VAL A 546 6.07 16.90 -3.53
N LEU A 547 5.91 15.61 -3.88
CA LEU A 547 4.60 14.93 -4.00
C LEU A 547 4.58 13.82 -2.95
N ALA A 548 3.84 14.04 -1.86
CA ALA A 548 3.78 13.07 -0.75
C ALA A 548 2.37 12.46 -0.69
N HIS A 549 2.26 11.19 -1.06
CA HIS A 549 0.98 10.47 -1.10
C HIS A 549 0.77 9.67 0.17
N VAL A 550 -0.34 9.88 0.84
CA VAL A 550 -0.87 9.06 1.95
C VAL A 550 0.21 8.65 2.96
N GLY A 551 1.07 9.61 3.36
CA GLY A 551 2.22 9.32 4.22
C GLY A 551 1.91 9.28 5.70
N VAL A 552 2.68 8.47 6.45
CA VAL A 552 2.64 8.47 7.92
C VAL A 552 3.45 9.69 8.39
N MET A 553 2.76 10.77 8.77
CA MET A 553 3.44 12.06 9.04
C MET A 553 3.62 12.36 10.53
N ASP A 554 2.80 11.75 11.39
CA ASP A 554 2.92 11.87 12.84
C ASP A 554 3.53 10.58 13.41
N MET A 555 4.85 10.58 13.55
CA MET A 555 5.59 9.40 14.00
C MET A 555 5.47 9.16 15.51
N LEU A 556 4.82 10.05 16.23
CA LEU A 556 4.64 9.88 17.69
C LEU A 556 3.30 9.23 18.02
N ARG A 557 2.31 9.28 17.11
CA ARG A 557 0.97 8.80 17.39
C ARG A 557 0.42 7.75 16.43
N PHE A 558 1.13 7.42 15.35
CA PHE A 558 0.63 6.51 14.31
C PHE A 558 0.15 5.16 14.87
N HIS A 559 0.83 4.66 15.90
CA HIS A 559 0.53 3.36 16.52
C HIS A 559 -0.82 3.32 17.27
N LYS A 560 -1.46 4.48 17.44
CA LYS A 560 -2.74 4.60 18.14
C LYS A 560 -3.94 4.41 17.21
N PHE A 561 -3.72 4.33 15.90
CA PHE A 561 -4.78 4.32 14.88
C PHE A 561 -4.75 3.05 14.04
N THR A 562 -5.92 2.50 13.77
CA THR A 562 -6.18 1.36 12.87
C THR A 562 -5.13 0.24 13.02
N ILE A 563 -4.36 -0.07 11.98
CA ILE A 563 -3.31 -1.09 12.02
C ILE A 563 -1.92 -0.52 12.33
N GLY A 564 -1.85 0.76 12.69
CA GLY A 564 -0.57 1.44 12.93
C GLY A 564 0.31 0.76 13.98
N HIS A 565 -0.31 0.10 14.99
CA HIS A 565 0.45 -0.65 16.00
C HIS A 565 1.39 -1.70 15.36
N ALA A 566 1.01 -2.26 14.21
CA ALA A 566 1.83 -3.25 13.52
C ALA A 566 3.10 -2.64 12.90
N TRP A 567 3.10 -1.33 12.62
CA TRP A 567 4.25 -0.67 11.99
C TRP A 567 5.36 -0.34 12.99
N THR A 568 5.13 -0.59 14.27
CA THR A 568 6.15 -0.33 15.31
C THR A 568 7.39 -1.23 15.15
N SER A 569 7.23 -2.37 14.48
CA SER A 569 8.38 -3.24 14.17
C SER A 569 9.35 -2.59 13.17
N ASP A 570 8.86 -1.70 12.29
CA ASP A 570 9.70 -1.00 11.31
C ASP A 570 10.14 0.38 11.80
N TYR A 571 9.25 1.10 12.51
CA TYR A 571 9.50 2.48 12.94
C TYR A 571 9.95 2.61 14.40
N GLY A 572 9.46 1.73 15.28
CA GLY A 572 9.54 1.91 16.73
C GLY A 572 8.25 2.51 17.28
N CYS A 573 8.17 2.66 18.60
CA CYS A 573 7.01 3.17 19.30
C CYS A 573 7.38 4.30 20.27
N SER A 574 6.73 5.45 20.15
CA SER A 574 7.01 6.62 21.00
C SER A 574 6.73 6.38 22.49
N ASP A 575 5.96 5.34 22.84
CA ASP A 575 5.71 4.97 24.23
C ASP A 575 6.95 4.39 24.92
N LYS A 576 8.00 4.04 24.15
CA LYS A 576 9.29 3.61 24.65
C LYS A 576 10.30 4.75 24.55
N GLU A 577 10.96 5.08 25.67
CA GLU A 577 11.87 6.24 25.75
C GLU A 577 12.98 6.20 24.68
N GLU A 578 13.62 5.05 24.50
CA GLU A 578 14.70 4.91 23.51
C GLU A 578 14.17 5.13 22.09
N GLU A 579 13.00 4.56 21.77
CA GLU A 579 12.43 4.63 20.43
C GLU A 579 11.88 6.03 20.11
N PHE A 580 11.34 6.72 21.10
CA PHE A 580 10.96 8.14 20.95
C PHE A 580 12.15 8.99 20.46
N GLN A 581 13.38 8.69 20.94
CA GLN A 581 14.55 9.50 20.60
C GLN A 581 14.89 9.51 19.11
N TRP A 582 14.61 8.42 18.37
CA TRP A 582 14.83 8.47 16.92
C TRP A 582 13.57 8.93 16.16
N LEU A 583 12.37 8.61 16.65
CA LEU A 583 11.13 8.99 15.98
C LEU A 583 10.97 10.52 15.89
N ILE A 584 11.22 11.23 16.99
CA ILE A 584 11.07 12.69 17.05
C ILE A 584 12.05 13.39 16.08
N LYS A 585 13.20 12.79 15.82
CA LYS A 585 14.24 13.40 14.98
C LYS A 585 13.85 13.49 13.51
N TYR A 586 13.01 12.56 13.01
CA TYR A 586 12.63 12.57 11.60
C TYR A 586 11.13 12.74 11.36
N SER A 587 10.30 12.69 12.38
CA SER A 587 8.85 12.82 12.23
C SER A 587 8.50 14.02 11.36
N PRO A 588 7.88 13.84 10.20
CA PRO A 588 7.59 14.98 9.32
C PRO A 588 6.80 16.09 10.01
N LEU A 589 5.79 15.74 10.79
CA LEU A 589 4.95 16.71 11.51
C LEU A 589 5.75 17.55 12.51
N HIS A 590 6.72 16.96 13.20
CA HIS A 590 7.43 17.59 14.32
C HIS A 590 8.71 18.30 13.91
N ASN A 591 9.08 18.26 12.62
CA ASN A 591 10.33 18.86 12.11
C ASN A 591 10.11 19.92 11.06
N VAL A 592 8.91 20.45 10.94
CA VAL A 592 8.63 21.61 10.09
C VAL A 592 9.33 22.83 10.71
N ARG A 593 10.16 23.50 9.94
CA ARG A 593 10.96 24.64 10.41
C ARG A 593 11.10 25.68 9.31
N ARG A 594 11.46 26.89 9.69
CA ARG A 594 11.66 28.00 8.76
C ARG A 594 13.11 28.00 8.28
N PRO A 595 13.38 27.61 7.03
CA PRO A 595 14.78 27.52 6.55
C PRO A 595 15.51 28.84 6.60
N TRP A 596 14.81 29.96 6.38
CA TRP A 596 15.39 31.31 6.38
C TRP A 596 15.87 31.77 7.76
N GLU A 597 15.43 31.10 8.84
CA GLU A 597 15.90 31.40 10.19
C GLU A 597 17.19 30.66 10.54
N GLN A 598 17.54 29.64 9.75
CA GLN A 598 18.65 28.74 10.03
C GLN A 598 19.88 29.00 9.13
N SER A 599 19.77 29.91 8.20
CA SER A 599 20.87 30.27 7.32
C SER A 599 20.85 31.77 7.07
N ASN A 600 21.97 32.31 6.65
CA ASN A 600 22.05 33.72 6.26
C ASN A 600 21.40 33.99 4.90
N ASP A 601 20.93 32.92 4.22
CA ASP A 601 20.26 33.06 2.93
C ASP A 601 18.74 33.07 3.15
N ILE A 602 18.20 34.27 3.19
CA ILE A 602 16.76 34.52 3.38
C ILE A 602 15.91 34.05 2.18
N SER A 603 16.56 33.71 1.05
CA SER A 603 15.83 33.22 -0.11
C SER A 603 15.44 31.73 -0.01
N ARG A 604 16.01 31.01 0.98
CA ARG A 604 15.66 29.60 1.18
C ARG A 604 14.25 29.47 1.71
N GLN A 605 13.50 28.58 1.09
CA GLN A 605 12.12 28.24 1.47
C GLN A 605 11.88 26.76 1.13
N TYR A 606 10.77 26.21 1.61
CA TYR A 606 10.35 24.86 1.17
C TYR A 606 10.01 24.90 -0.32
N PRO A 607 10.29 23.83 -1.06
CA PRO A 607 9.82 23.72 -2.45
C PRO A 607 8.29 23.64 -2.50
N PRO A 608 7.70 23.90 -3.68
CA PRO A 608 6.27 23.62 -3.87
C PRO A 608 5.97 22.19 -3.40
N THR A 609 5.00 22.05 -2.49
CA THR A 609 4.69 20.77 -1.85
C THR A 609 3.20 20.47 -2.00
N LEU A 610 2.90 19.28 -2.53
CA LEU A 610 1.54 18.77 -2.64
C LEU A 610 1.45 17.51 -1.77
N LEU A 611 0.64 17.59 -0.72
CA LEU A 611 0.35 16.46 0.16
C LEU A 611 -0.96 15.84 -0.31
N LEU A 612 -0.96 14.55 -0.59
CA LEU A 612 -2.13 13.85 -1.10
C LEU A 612 -2.65 12.86 -0.06
N THR A 613 -3.97 12.82 0.12
CA THR A 613 -4.62 11.85 1.01
C THR A 613 -6.05 11.58 0.51
N ALA A 614 -6.72 10.65 1.17
CA ALA A 614 -8.10 10.30 0.87
C ALA A 614 -8.89 10.31 2.20
N ASP A 615 -10.13 10.78 2.14
CA ASP A 615 -10.93 10.95 3.36
C ASP A 615 -11.37 9.63 4.02
N HIS A 616 -11.32 8.53 3.26
CA HIS A 616 -11.68 7.19 3.75
C HIS A 616 -10.46 6.26 3.76
N ASP A 617 -9.26 6.79 3.97
CA ASP A 617 -8.05 5.97 4.08
C ASP A 617 -8.00 5.34 5.47
N ASP A 618 -8.38 4.06 5.54
CA ASP A 618 -8.39 3.27 6.78
C ASP A 618 -7.03 2.58 7.05
N ARG A 619 -6.08 2.73 6.13
CA ARG A 619 -4.72 2.19 6.28
C ARG A 619 -3.81 3.23 6.96
N VAL A 620 -3.63 4.36 6.29
CA VAL A 620 -2.88 5.51 6.81
C VAL A 620 -3.89 6.65 6.97
N VAL A 621 -4.47 6.74 8.14
CA VAL A 621 -5.59 7.65 8.43
C VAL A 621 -5.27 9.10 8.00
N PRO A 622 -6.26 9.82 7.44
CA PRO A 622 -6.02 11.16 6.84
C PRO A 622 -5.44 12.19 7.80
N LEU A 623 -5.62 12.00 9.10
CA LEU A 623 -5.09 12.95 10.10
C LEU A 623 -3.60 13.22 9.92
N HIS A 624 -2.82 12.22 9.47
CA HIS A 624 -1.38 12.39 9.24
C HIS A 624 -1.11 13.53 8.26
N THR A 625 -1.76 13.46 7.11
CA THR A 625 -1.63 14.49 6.08
C THR A 625 -2.25 15.81 6.51
N LEU A 626 -3.45 15.76 7.14
CA LEU A 626 -4.17 16.98 7.54
C LEU A 626 -3.39 17.76 8.62
N LYS A 627 -2.82 17.07 9.61
CA LYS A 627 -2.03 17.72 10.66
C LYS A 627 -0.74 18.33 10.08
N LEU A 628 -0.04 17.59 9.19
CA LEU A 628 1.16 18.13 8.56
C LEU A 628 0.84 19.35 7.68
N LEU A 629 -0.24 19.27 6.90
CA LEU A 629 -0.68 20.38 6.04
C LEU A 629 -0.95 21.64 6.86
N ALA A 630 -1.75 21.50 7.93
CA ALA A 630 -2.08 22.62 8.82
C ALA A 630 -0.82 23.21 9.45
N THR A 631 0.09 22.35 9.91
CA THR A 631 1.35 22.78 10.54
C THR A 631 2.25 23.52 9.54
N MET A 632 2.43 22.98 8.35
CA MET A 632 3.27 23.61 7.32
C MET A 632 2.70 24.97 6.91
N GLN A 633 1.38 25.04 6.65
CA GLN A 633 0.75 26.31 6.27
C GLN A 633 0.87 27.36 7.40
N TYR A 634 0.70 26.93 8.66
CA TYR A 634 0.85 27.85 9.79
C TYR A 634 2.31 28.32 9.93
N VAL A 635 3.24 27.38 10.08
CA VAL A 635 4.65 27.69 10.39
C VAL A 635 5.30 28.50 9.25
N LEU A 636 5.02 28.12 8.00
CA LEU A 636 5.72 28.67 6.83
C LEU A 636 5.00 29.88 6.22
N CYS A 637 3.66 29.94 6.32
CA CYS A 637 2.89 30.91 5.52
C CYS A 637 2.12 31.92 6.38
N THR A 638 1.27 31.46 7.33
CA THR A 638 0.29 32.34 7.95
C THR A 638 0.70 32.95 9.29
N SER A 639 1.69 32.39 9.98
CA SER A 639 2.13 32.90 11.29
C SER A 639 3.03 34.12 11.20
N LEU A 640 3.42 34.53 10.01
CA LEU A 640 4.28 35.71 9.75
C LEU A 640 3.55 36.68 8.81
N GLU A 641 3.55 37.97 9.16
CA GLU A 641 2.91 39.00 8.36
C GLU A 641 3.50 39.08 6.95
N ASN A 642 4.80 38.88 6.82
CA ASN A 642 5.52 38.92 5.54
C ASN A 642 6.41 37.70 5.41
N SER A 643 5.77 36.51 5.25
CA SER A 643 6.51 35.28 5.14
C SER A 643 7.33 35.20 3.84
N PRO A 644 8.60 34.74 3.91
CA PRO A 644 9.38 34.46 2.69
C PRO A 644 8.87 33.24 1.91
N GLN A 645 7.95 32.44 2.46
CA GLN A 645 7.41 31.24 1.79
C GLN A 645 6.41 31.66 0.71
N THR A 646 6.86 31.69 -0.54
CA THR A 646 6.00 31.98 -1.69
C THR A 646 5.61 30.73 -2.47
N ASN A 647 6.39 29.65 -2.34
CA ASN A 647 6.06 28.35 -2.93
C ASN A 647 4.82 27.78 -2.25
N PRO A 648 3.85 27.23 -3.02
CA PRO A 648 2.60 26.73 -2.45
C PRO A 648 2.80 25.47 -1.61
N ILE A 649 2.02 25.40 -0.51
CA ILE A 649 1.89 24.24 0.36
C ILE A 649 0.42 23.84 0.30
N LEU A 650 0.12 22.75 -0.41
CA LEU A 650 -1.27 22.39 -0.74
C LEU A 650 -1.59 20.95 -0.34
N GLY A 651 -2.88 20.70 -0.11
CA GLY A 651 -3.41 19.37 0.17
C GLY A 651 -4.43 18.97 -0.89
N ARG A 652 -4.18 17.86 -1.58
CA ARG A 652 -5.17 17.26 -2.49
C ARG A 652 -5.83 16.11 -1.72
N ILE A 653 -7.09 16.31 -1.38
CA ILE A 653 -7.85 15.35 -0.56
C ILE A 653 -8.92 14.72 -1.47
N ASP A 654 -8.78 13.43 -1.75
CA ASP A 654 -9.72 12.70 -2.60
C ASP A 654 -10.90 12.23 -1.73
N CYS A 655 -12.08 12.70 -2.06
CA CYS A 655 -13.30 12.35 -1.31
C CYS A 655 -13.85 11.00 -1.79
N LYS A 656 -14.35 10.19 -0.88
CA LYS A 656 -14.86 8.83 -1.13
C LYS A 656 -13.78 7.94 -1.75
N ALA A 657 -12.60 7.95 -1.18
CA ALA A 657 -11.48 7.13 -1.64
C ALA A 657 -10.68 6.60 -0.45
N GLY A 658 -10.12 5.39 -0.60
CA GLY A 658 -9.25 4.76 0.39
C GLY A 658 -7.78 4.87 0.03
N HIS A 659 -6.95 3.99 0.60
CA HIS A 659 -5.46 4.03 0.48
C HIS A 659 -4.93 3.85 -0.95
N GLY A 660 -5.77 3.52 -1.91
CA GLY A 660 -5.38 3.39 -3.32
C GLY A 660 -6.06 2.23 -4.04
N ALA A 661 -6.36 1.14 -3.36
CA ALA A 661 -7.03 0.00 -3.96
C ALA A 661 -8.48 0.34 -4.33
N GLY A 662 -8.96 -0.19 -5.46
CA GLY A 662 -10.36 -0.05 -5.87
C GLY A 662 -10.76 1.31 -6.42
N ARG A 663 -9.82 2.23 -6.62
CA ARG A 663 -10.12 3.56 -7.18
C ARG A 663 -10.54 3.43 -8.64
N PRO A 664 -11.64 4.13 -9.03
CA PRO A 664 -12.04 4.14 -10.44
C PRO A 664 -10.95 4.70 -11.35
N THR A 665 -10.84 4.15 -12.54
CA THR A 665 -9.83 4.56 -13.54
C THR A 665 -9.77 6.09 -13.72
N GLN A 666 -10.93 6.74 -13.81
CA GLN A 666 -10.98 8.19 -14.00
C GLN A 666 -10.36 8.95 -12.82
N LYS A 667 -10.63 8.54 -11.58
CA LYS A 667 -10.03 9.18 -10.39
C LYS A 667 -8.50 9.05 -10.40
N VAL A 668 -7.98 7.91 -10.87
CA VAL A 668 -6.53 7.70 -10.99
C VAL A 668 -5.94 8.67 -12.03
N ILE A 669 -6.59 8.81 -13.19
CA ILE A 669 -6.15 9.73 -14.26
C ILE A 669 -6.20 11.19 -13.76
N ASP A 670 -7.28 11.55 -13.06
CA ASP A 670 -7.46 12.90 -12.51
C ASP A 670 -6.34 13.24 -11.53
N GLU A 671 -6.00 12.32 -10.63
CA GLU A 671 -4.92 12.52 -9.66
C GLU A 671 -3.56 12.67 -10.34
N TRP A 672 -3.28 11.86 -11.36
CA TRP A 672 -2.04 11.99 -12.14
C TRP A 672 -1.98 13.34 -12.86
N ALA A 673 -3.10 13.77 -13.47
CA ALA A 673 -3.15 15.06 -14.15
C ALA A 673 -2.93 16.22 -13.17
N ASP A 674 -3.56 16.15 -12.00
CA ASP A 674 -3.40 17.16 -10.93
C ASP A 674 -1.96 17.21 -10.43
N SER A 675 -1.44 16.05 -9.99
CA SER A 675 -0.11 15.95 -9.36
C SER A 675 1.01 16.35 -10.33
N TYR A 676 0.94 15.84 -11.56
CA TYR A 676 2.03 16.06 -12.50
C TYR A 676 1.94 17.39 -13.24
N SER A 677 0.76 18.02 -13.31
CA SER A 677 0.69 19.42 -13.78
C SER A 677 1.22 20.38 -12.72
N PHE A 678 0.94 20.10 -11.44
CA PHE A 678 1.54 20.84 -10.32
C PHE A 678 3.07 20.72 -10.37
N MET A 679 3.57 19.48 -10.50
CA MET A 679 5.00 19.21 -10.61
C MET A 679 5.61 19.94 -11.82
N ALA A 680 5.00 19.81 -13.00
CA ALA A 680 5.51 20.42 -14.23
C ALA A 680 5.67 21.94 -14.06
N LYS A 681 4.66 22.58 -13.48
CA LYS A 681 4.73 24.03 -13.21
C LYS A 681 5.81 24.36 -12.18
N ALA A 682 5.90 23.58 -11.11
CA ALA A 682 6.88 23.79 -10.03
C ALA A 682 8.32 23.69 -10.54
N VAL A 683 8.63 22.70 -11.39
CA VAL A 683 10.01 22.49 -11.90
C VAL A 683 10.26 23.21 -13.24
N GLY A 684 9.30 23.98 -13.73
CA GLY A 684 9.43 24.69 -15.00
C GLY A 684 9.57 23.79 -16.21
N ALA A 685 8.86 22.64 -16.20
CA ALA A 685 8.84 21.75 -17.35
C ALA A 685 7.91 22.30 -18.43
N THR A 686 8.37 22.27 -19.68
CA THR A 686 7.58 22.74 -20.81
C THR A 686 7.03 21.56 -21.60
N TRP A 687 5.83 21.78 -22.16
CA TRP A 687 5.17 20.74 -22.94
C TRP A 687 5.89 20.50 -24.28
N ILE A 688 6.09 19.23 -24.60
CA ILE A 688 6.66 18.75 -25.87
C ILE A 688 5.55 17.99 -26.59
N ASP A 689 5.20 18.41 -27.83
CA ASP A 689 4.11 17.81 -28.61
C ASP A 689 4.45 16.43 -29.17
#